data_a208bf103a8ecee946de0f222a1682a6
#
_entry.id   a208bf103a8ecee946de0f222a1682a6
#
_cell.length_a   1.000
_cell.length_b   1.000
_cell.length_c   1.000
_cell.angle_alpha   90.00
_cell.angle_beta   90.00
_cell.angle_gamma   90.00
#
_symmetry.space_group_name_H-M   'P 1'
#
loop_
_entity.id
_entity.type
_entity.pdbx_description
1 polymer ?
#
loop_
_entity_poly.entity_id
_entity_poly.type
_entity_poly.pdbx_seq_one_letter_code
_entity_poly.pdbx_strand_id
1 'polypeptide(L)'
;MAQEIKIKDPQQDFMPLLPLRDVVVYPHLVIPLFVGRTKSVKALEIASDKDKKIILVAQKSASKDEPDAKDLYEYGTVASILQMLKLPDGTVKVLVEGLSRVKIKEVLDQEACFVARFDEINIPEPKDKESLALMRTVFSQFDQYVKLNKKIPPEILTSLAAITDPGRLADMIAAHLTLKLEEKQTILETLKIKNRLDHLLKIMESEIDILQVEKRIRGRVKRQMEKSQREYYLNEQVKAIQKELGEQDEGADLDELEKRIQESGMSKEALDKATSEFKKLKMMSPMSAEASVVRNYIDTLIGLPWQKKTKISRELALAEKILDEDHYGLEKVKERIIEYLAVQQRVDKLKAPILCLVGPPGVGKTSLGQSIAKAVNRKFIRMALGGVRDESEIRGHRRTYIGSMPGKVLQSMTKAGVTNPLFLLDEVDKMGQDYRGDPASALLEVLDPEQNHTFTDHYVEVEYDLSDVMFVATANSMNIPEPLLDRMEIIRLSGYTEAEKLNIAMHYLLPKQLKMHGLKKSEISITAKVVREIIQYYSREAGVRKLEQEIAKICRKAVKELLSKKSLKKVIVNSKNLEVYLGVKVYDIGLASKKNQIGQVTGLAWTQVGGELLTIEAVVLQGKGKTIITGKLGEVMQESIHAAMSVVRSRATKLGIAENFYEKNDIHIHLPEGATPKDGPSAGAGIALAIVSALTNISVRADVAMTGEITLRGEVLPIGGLKEKLLAAHRGGIKTVLIPEQNVKDLTEISDEVKNALDIHPVRWIDEVLELALTKMPKNIATKDQKSTPVPLKNASTITKSITH
;
A
#
# COMPACT_ATOMS: atom_id res chain seq x y z
N MET A 1 30.13 -4.02 46.29
CA MET A 1 30.92 -5.23 45.99
C MET A 1 30.75 -5.51 44.52
N ALA A 2 31.71 -5.10 43.71
CA ALA A 2 31.69 -5.39 42.30
C ALA A 2 32.09 -6.84 42.08
N GLN A 3 31.21 -7.67 41.58
CA GLN A 3 31.55 -9.00 41.15
C GLN A 3 32.46 -8.92 39.90
N GLU A 4 33.73 -9.27 40.08
CA GLU A 4 34.68 -9.50 38.99
C GLU A 4 34.15 -10.62 38.12
N ILE A 5 33.75 -10.27 36.91
CA ILE A 5 33.40 -11.25 35.87
C ILE A 5 34.69 -11.87 35.36
N LYS A 6 35.03 -13.04 35.87
CA LYS A 6 36.13 -13.85 35.35
C LYS A 6 35.81 -14.33 33.96
N ILE A 7 36.41 -13.70 32.94
CA ILE A 7 36.52 -14.26 31.60
C ILE A 7 37.43 -15.48 31.69
N LYS A 8 36.87 -16.67 31.41
CA LYS A 8 37.62 -17.90 31.37
C LYS A 8 38.47 -17.95 30.09
N ASP A 9 39.75 -18.15 30.29
CA ASP A 9 40.83 -18.43 29.36
C ASP A 9 41.31 -17.33 28.39
N PRO A 10 42.61 -16.90 28.53
CA PRO A 10 43.24 -15.89 27.69
C PRO A 10 43.88 -16.46 26.40
N GLN A 11 43.45 -17.59 25.88
CA GLN A 11 44.00 -18.21 24.64
C GLN A 11 42.99 -18.42 23.50
N GLN A 12 41.83 -17.74 23.53
CA GLN A 12 40.94 -17.77 22.36
C GLN A 12 40.65 -16.32 21.94
N ASP A 13 40.90 -16.00 20.65
CA ASP A 13 40.75 -14.68 19.99
C ASP A 13 39.29 -14.20 19.89
N PHE A 14 38.65 -14.03 21.05
CA PHE A 14 37.31 -13.42 21.11
C PHE A 14 37.42 -11.93 21.45
N MET A 15 36.78 -11.10 20.61
CA MET A 15 36.71 -9.65 20.76
C MET A 15 35.27 -9.21 21.00
N PRO A 16 35.04 -8.15 21.84
CA PRO A 16 33.71 -7.57 21.98
C PRO A 16 33.15 -7.10 20.65
N LEU A 17 31.85 -7.37 20.43
CA LEU A 17 31.13 -7.05 19.20
C LEU A 17 30.00 -6.06 19.50
N LEU A 18 29.91 -5.02 18.67
CA LEU A 18 28.89 -3.98 18.71
C LEU A 18 27.98 -4.09 17.48
N PRO A 19 26.70 -4.50 17.62
CA PRO A 19 25.72 -4.46 16.56
C PRO A 19 25.33 -3.02 16.23
N LEU A 20 25.43 -2.64 14.95
CA LEU A 20 25.03 -1.35 14.43
C LEU A 20 23.68 -1.47 13.70
N ARG A 21 22.73 -0.57 13.97
CA ARG A 21 21.36 -0.64 13.46
C ARG A 21 21.27 -0.30 11.97
N ASP A 22 21.88 0.80 11.55
CA ASP A 22 21.68 1.44 10.25
C ASP A 22 22.97 1.98 9.62
N VAL A 23 24.11 1.62 10.18
CA VAL A 23 25.43 2.12 9.77
C VAL A 23 26.36 0.97 9.45
N VAL A 24 27.07 1.08 8.35
CA VAL A 24 28.23 0.23 8.01
C VAL A 24 29.49 1.07 8.17
N VAL A 25 30.45 0.55 8.94
CA VAL A 25 31.74 1.23 9.18
C VAL A 25 32.81 0.59 8.29
N TYR A 26 33.48 1.40 7.51
CA TYR A 26 34.59 0.95 6.65
C TYR A 26 35.94 1.16 7.32
N PRO A 27 37.00 0.42 6.91
CA PRO A 27 38.36 0.72 7.33
C PRO A 27 38.79 2.17 7.06
N HIS A 28 39.59 2.75 7.96
CA HIS A 28 40.08 4.12 7.92
C HIS A 28 38.98 5.22 8.00
N LEU A 29 37.74 4.84 8.32
CA LEU A 29 36.64 5.78 8.54
C LEU A 29 36.59 6.14 10.02
N VAL A 30 36.57 7.44 10.31
CA VAL A 30 36.32 7.95 11.66
C VAL A 30 34.87 8.42 11.74
N ILE A 31 34.08 7.80 12.65
CA ILE A 31 32.64 8.09 12.74
C ILE A 31 32.21 8.16 14.21
N PRO A 32 31.35 9.13 14.57
CA PRO A 32 30.70 9.15 15.88
C PRO A 32 29.47 8.20 15.86
N LEU A 33 29.38 7.33 16.86
CA LEU A 33 28.25 6.44 17.07
C LEU A 33 27.55 6.78 18.37
N PHE A 34 26.23 6.66 18.39
CA PHE A 34 25.40 6.81 19.60
C PHE A 34 24.89 5.43 20.01
N VAL A 35 25.26 4.99 21.19
CA VAL A 35 25.01 3.64 21.68
C VAL A 35 24.18 3.71 22.96
N GLY A 36 22.94 3.19 22.89
CA GLY A 36 21.98 3.21 24.00
C GLY A 36 21.64 1.84 24.58
N ARG A 37 21.91 0.73 23.84
CA ARG A 37 21.60 -0.63 24.30
C ARG A 37 22.52 -1.08 25.41
N THR A 38 21.97 -1.67 26.46
CA THR A 38 22.74 -2.07 27.66
C THR A 38 23.90 -3.02 27.33
N LYS A 39 23.66 -4.05 26.50
CA LYS A 39 24.70 -4.98 26.04
C LYS A 39 25.79 -4.29 25.21
N SER A 40 25.39 -3.33 24.38
CA SER A 40 26.29 -2.58 23.51
C SER A 40 27.15 -1.58 24.29
N VAL A 41 26.60 -0.93 25.32
CA VAL A 41 27.35 -0.05 26.23
C VAL A 41 28.38 -0.85 27.02
N LYS A 42 28.00 -2.03 27.53
CA LYS A 42 28.93 -2.94 28.21
C LYS A 42 30.05 -3.46 27.29
N ALA A 43 29.74 -3.74 26.01
CA ALA A 43 30.76 -4.13 25.02
C ALA A 43 31.84 -3.04 24.86
N LEU A 44 31.38 -1.76 24.78
CA LEU A 44 32.29 -0.60 24.71
C LEU A 44 33.15 -0.41 25.98
N GLU A 45 32.57 -0.61 27.16
CA GLU A 45 33.29 -0.52 28.41
C GLU A 45 34.39 -1.61 28.49
N ILE A 46 34.04 -2.87 28.17
CA ILE A 46 35.01 -3.97 28.16
C ILE A 46 36.13 -3.74 27.12
N ALA A 47 35.77 -3.22 25.94
CA ALA A 47 36.72 -2.91 24.88
C ALA A 47 37.65 -1.74 25.30
N SER A 48 37.11 -0.71 25.99
CA SER A 48 37.88 0.44 26.45
C SER A 48 38.90 0.07 27.52
N ASP A 49 38.57 -0.89 28.41
CA ASP A 49 39.43 -1.34 29.51
C ASP A 49 40.55 -2.30 29.04
N LYS A 50 40.46 -2.84 27.82
CA LYS A 50 41.48 -3.69 27.20
C LYS A 50 42.28 -2.93 26.15
N ASP A 51 42.25 -3.43 24.92
CA ASP A 51 43.07 -2.93 23.80
C ASP A 51 42.41 -1.77 23.04
N LYS A 52 41.27 -1.24 23.52
CA LYS A 52 40.44 -0.22 22.85
C LYS A 52 39.97 -0.64 21.46
N LYS A 53 39.92 -1.95 21.18
CA LYS A 53 39.45 -2.51 19.91
C LYS A 53 38.10 -3.18 20.09
N ILE A 54 37.22 -3.01 19.09
CA ILE A 54 35.89 -3.57 19.07
C ILE A 54 35.50 -3.96 17.65
N ILE A 55 34.71 -5.01 17.49
CA ILE A 55 34.18 -5.40 16.19
C ILE A 55 32.85 -4.67 15.97
N LEU A 56 32.70 -4.00 14.86
CA LEU A 56 31.49 -3.32 14.43
C LEU A 56 30.84 -4.10 13.31
N VAL A 57 29.55 -4.45 13.46
CA VAL A 57 28.80 -5.24 12.49
C VAL A 57 27.41 -4.66 12.32
N ALA A 58 26.95 -4.51 11.08
CA ALA A 58 25.60 -4.05 10.80
C ALA A 58 24.55 -5.15 11.03
N GLN A 59 23.34 -4.76 11.42
CA GLN A 59 22.19 -5.65 11.48
C GLN A 59 21.56 -5.80 10.09
N LYS A 60 20.99 -6.98 9.78
CA LYS A 60 20.23 -7.21 8.54
C LYS A 60 18.90 -6.43 8.49
N SER A 61 18.32 -6.16 9.64
CA SER A 61 17.08 -5.38 9.76
C SER A 61 17.19 -4.33 10.83
N ALA A 62 16.96 -3.07 10.46
CA ALA A 62 16.98 -1.95 11.40
C ALA A 62 15.80 -1.92 12.38
N SER A 63 14.72 -2.66 12.10
CA SER A 63 13.49 -2.69 12.91
C SER A 63 13.60 -3.52 14.19
N LYS A 64 14.61 -4.41 14.30
CA LYS A 64 14.78 -5.29 15.46
C LYS A 64 15.62 -4.58 16.54
N ASP A 65 14.99 -4.30 17.69
CA ASP A 65 15.68 -3.60 18.79
C ASP A 65 16.73 -4.45 19.49
N GLU A 66 16.48 -5.73 19.68
CA GLU A 66 17.41 -6.71 20.26
C GLU A 66 17.77 -7.78 19.22
N PRO A 67 18.86 -7.61 18.46
CA PRO A 67 19.26 -8.57 17.46
C PRO A 67 19.87 -9.82 18.08
N ASP A 68 19.57 -10.97 17.48
CA ASP A 68 20.28 -12.23 17.73
C ASP A 68 21.51 -12.34 16.82
N ALA A 69 22.38 -13.31 17.09
CA ALA A 69 23.56 -13.57 16.26
C ALA A 69 23.24 -13.81 14.76
N LYS A 70 22.06 -14.35 14.45
CA LYS A 70 21.57 -14.60 13.08
C LYS A 70 21.14 -13.34 12.34
N ASP A 71 20.80 -12.29 13.07
CA ASP A 71 20.38 -11.00 12.50
C ASP A 71 21.55 -10.10 12.10
N LEU A 72 22.78 -10.55 12.36
CA LEU A 72 23.99 -9.82 12.02
C LEU A 72 24.55 -10.29 10.68
N TYR A 73 25.25 -9.38 10.00
CA TYR A 73 26.03 -9.74 8.80
C TYR A 73 27.29 -10.51 9.17
N GLU A 74 27.80 -11.31 8.24
CA GLU A 74 29.00 -12.12 8.45
C GLU A 74 30.30 -11.30 8.34
N TYR A 75 30.26 -10.15 7.70
CA TYR A 75 31.39 -9.26 7.54
C TYR A 75 31.23 -8.00 8.34
N GLY A 76 32.29 -7.59 9.01
CA GLY A 76 32.35 -6.39 9.82
C GLY A 76 33.72 -5.71 9.75
N THR A 77 33.93 -4.78 10.64
CA THR A 77 35.17 -3.99 10.74
C THR A 77 35.65 -3.99 12.18
N VAL A 78 36.93 -4.34 12.39
CA VAL A 78 37.59 -4.04 13.67
C VAL A 78 37.84 -2.53 13.73
N ALA A 79 37.44 -1.93 14.81
CA ALA A 79 37.60 -0.49 15.02
C ALA A 79 38.33 -0.19 16.33
N SER A 80 39.07 0.91 16.36
CA SER A 80 39.68 1.48 17.55
C SER A 80 38.77 2.54 18.16
N ILE A 81 38.61 2.50 19.47
CA ILE A 81 37.88 3.54 20.23
C ILE A 81 38.81 4.73 20.47
N LEU A 82 38.54 5.86 19.81
CA LEU A 82 39.31 7.08 19.94
C LEU A 82 38.88 7.91 21.15
N GLN A 83 37.53 8.05 21.34
CA GLN A 83 36.97 8.84 22.41
C GLN A 83 35.59 8.25 22.79
N MET A 84 35.29 8.24 24.08
CA MET A 84 34.00 7.81 24.61
C MET A 84 33.49 8.86 25.62
N LEU A 85 32.21 9.27 25.45
CA LEU A 85 31.53 10.24 26.29
C LEU A 85 30.17 9.67 26.72
N LYS A 86 29.97 9.54 28.03
CA LYS A 86 28.67 9.15 28.59
C LYS A 86 27.76 10.38 28.68
N LEU A 87 26.56 10.27 28.15
CA LEU A 87 25.54 11.33 28.19
C LEU A 87 24.62 11.15 29.41
N PRO A 88 23.95 12.22 29.86
CA PRO A 88 23.07 12.15 31.04
C PRO A 88 21.86 11.20 30.89
N ASP A 89 21.46 10.90 29.68
CA ASP A 89 20.35 9.99 29.36
C ASP A 89 20.76 8.50 29.37
N GLY A 90 22.01 8.20 29.71
CA GLY A 90 22.54 6.83 29.73
C GLY A 90 23.09 6.34 28.39
N THR A 91 22.94 7.11 27.31
CA THR A 91 23.58 6.78 26.03
C THR A 91 25.06 7.11 26.03
N VAL A 92 25.82 6.38 25.23
CA VAL A 92 27.25 6.59 25.07
C VAL A 92 27.53 7.09 23.65
N LYS A 93 28.09 8.29 23.54
CA LYS A 93 28.66 8.79 22.31
C LYS A 93 30.09 8.30 22.20
N VAL A 94 30.39 7.50 21.19
CA VAL A 94 31.73 6.94 20.97
C VAL A 94 32.24 7.38 19.61
N LEU A 95 33.47 7.84 19.53
CA LEU A 95 34.17 8.10 18.27
C LEU A 95 35.06 6.88 17.99
N VAL A 96 34.83 6.24 16.86
CA VAL A 96 35.55 5.03 16.45
C VAL A 96 36.24 5.24 15.11
N GLU A 97 37.41 4.59 14.95
CA GLU A 97 38.14 4.52 13.67
C GLU A 97 38.19 3.06 13.23
N GLY A 98 37.67 2.78 12.04
CA GLY A 98 37.79 1.46 11.41
C GLY A 98 39.25 1.13 11.09
N LEU A 99 39.70 -0.07 11.45
CA LEU A 99 41.07 -0.53 11.20
C LEU A 99 41.14 -1.51 10.01
N SER A 100 40.49 -2.66 10.15
CA SER A 100 40.56 -3.75 9.19
C SER A 100 39.21 -4.42 9.00
N ARG A 101 39.01 -5.05 7.83
CA ARG A 101 37.86 -5.92 7.58
C ARG A 101 38.00 -7.24 8.30
N VAL A 102 36.90 -7.78 8.77
CA VAL A 102 36.88 -9.08 9.40
C VAL A 102 35.71 -9.94 8.89
N LYS A 103 35.96 -11.23 8.81
CA LYS A 103 34.91 -12.22 8.65
C LYS A 103 34.63 -12.89 9.98
N ILE A 104 33.38 -12.83 10.41
CA ILE A 104 32.93 -13.41 11.66
C ILE A 104 32.74 -14.90 11.46
N LYS A 105 33.34 -15.70 12.31
CA LYS A 105 33.17 -17.15 12.34
C LYS A 105 32.08 -17.60 13.29
N GLU A 106 32.04 -16.98 14.45
CA GLU A 106 31.14 -17.37 15.52
C GLU A 106 30.82 -16.14 16.38
N VAL A 107 29.54 -15.97 16.71
CA VAL A 107 29.07 -14.95 17.64
C VAL A 107 28.50 -15.64 18.85
N LEU A 108 29.02 -15.30 20.02
CA LEU A 108 28.50 -15.78 21.30
C LEU A 108 27.76 -14.65 22.00
N ASP A 109 26.53 -14.92 22.35
CA ASP A 109 25.72 -14.02 23.19
C ASP A 109 26.02 -14.37 24.66
N GLN A 110 26.82 -13.53 25.31
CA GLN A 110 27.08 -13.62 26.74
C GLN A 110 26.13 -12.70 27.48
N GLU A 111 25.85 -12.97 28.76
CA GLU A 111 24.96 -12.11 29.56
C GLU A 111 25.38 -10.63 29.55
N ALA A 112 26.67 -10.37 29.45
CA ALA A 112 27.22 -9.02 29.48
C ALA A 112 27.21 -8.31 28.13
N CYS A 113 27.63 -9.00 27.05
CA CYS A 113 27.75 -8.44 25.70
C CYS A 113 27.94 -9.54 24.66
N PHE A 114 27.80 -9.17 23.37
CA PHE A 114 28.23 -10.03 22.28
C PHE A 114 29.74 -10.07 22.17
N VAL A 115 30.28 -11.25 21.97
CA VAL A 115 31.69 -11.46 21.61
C VAL A 115 31.78 -12.32 20.36
N ALA A 116 32.74 -12.05 19.51
CA ALA A 116 32.88 -12.78 18.27
C ALA A 116 34.29 -13.28 18.05
N ARG A 117 34.37 -14.46 17.45
CA ARG A 117 35.59 -15.02 16.85
C ARG A 117 35.60 -14.64 15.38
N PHE A 118 36.74 -14.19 14.89
CA PHE A 118 36.85 -13.61 13.54
C PHE A 118 38.18 -13.96 12.88
N ASP A 119 38.18 -13.85 11.55
CA ASP A 119 39.42 -13.81 10.76
C ASP A 119 39.62 -12.39 10.26
N GLU A 120 40.80 -11.84 10.50
CA GLU A 120 41.18 -10.55 9.93
C GLU A 120 41.53 -10.73 8.45
N ILE A 121 40.95 -9.89 7.60
CA ILE A 121 41.10 -9.97 6.17
C ILE A 121 42.11 -8.93 5.72
N ASN A 122 43.31 -9.39 5.42
CA ASN A 122 44.38 -8.52 4.88
C ASN A 122 44.29 -8.52 3.34
N ILE A 123 43.92 -7.38 2.78
CA ILE A 123 43.77 -7.23 1.33
C ILE A 123 45.02 -6.50 0.81
N PRO A 124 45.86 -7.18 -0.01
CA PRO A 124 47.06 -6.52 -0.55
C PRO A 124 46.66 -5.41 -1.53
N GLU A 125 47.40 -4.31 -1.48
CA GLU A 125 47.25 -3.19 -2.44
C GLU A 125 47.49 -3.66 -3.86
N PRO A 126 46.56 -3.39 -4.78
CA PRO A 126 46.77 -3.71 -6.19
C PRO A 126 47.78 -2.74 -6.78
N LYS A 127 48.85 -3.27 -7.38
CA LYS A 127 49.88 -2.48 -8.09
C LYS A 127 49.66 -2.45 -9.60
N ASP A 128 48.51 -2.92 -10.09
CA ASP A 128 48.20 -2.98 -11.51
C ASP A 128 47.70 -1.64 -12.06
N LYS A 129 48.06 -1.33 -13.32
CA LYS A 129 47.66 -0.08 -14.01
C LYS A 129 46.14 0.05 -14.17
N GLU A 130 45.42 -1.09 -14.21
CA GLU A 130 43.97 -1.13 -14.38
C GLU A 130 43.23 -0.62 -13.13
N SER A 131 43.63 -1.05 -11.94
CA SER A 131 43.10 -0.58 -10.68
C SER A 131 43.37 0.93 -10.48
N LEU A 132 44.51 1.42 -10.91
CA LEU A 132 44.79 2.86 -10.86
C LEU A 132 43.94 3.67 -11.86
N ALA A 133 43.64 3.12 -13.02
CA ALA A 133 42.74 3.75 -13.98
C ALA A 133 41.31 3.79 -13.45
N LEU A 134 40.80 2.66 -12.88
CA LEU A 134 39.49 2.59 -12.23
C LEU A 134 39.38 3.57 -11.07
N MET A 135 40.39 3.68 -10.22
CA MET A 135 40.46 4.66 -9.15
C MET A 135 40.22 6.08 -9.63
N ARG A 136 40.88 6.49 -10.73
CA ARG A 136 40.70 7.84 -11.33
C ARG A 136 39.30 8.03 -11.87
N THR A 137 38.73 7.01 -12.50
CA THR A 137 37.35 7.05 -13.03
C THR A 137 36.34 7.17 -11.90
N VAL A 138 36.49 6.38 -10.85
CA VAL A 138 35.63 6.44 -9.63
C VAL A 138 35.69 7.82 -8.99
N PHE A 139 36.89 8.41 -8.87
CA PHE A 139 37.05 9.75 -8.29
C PHE A 139 36.38 10.81 -9.18
N SER A 140 36.54 10.73 -10.50
CA SER A 140 35.91 11.65 -11.46
C SER A 140 34.38 11.57 -11.42
N GLN A 141 33.83 10.36 -11.32
CA GLN A 141 32.36 10.18 -11.16
C GLN A 141 31.88 10.68 -9.80
N PHE A 142 32.64 10.47 -8.75
CA PHE A 142 32.30 11.02 -7.44
C PHE A 142 32.33 12.55 -7.42
N ASP A 143 33.27 13.20 -8.11
CA ASP A 143 33.26 14.65 -8.30
C ASP A 143 31.98 15.14 -9.01
N GLN A 144 31.52 14.41 -10.04
CA GLN A 144 30.24 14.72 -10.69
C GLN A 144 29.05 14.55 -9.75
N TYR A 145 29.05 13.47 -8.95
CA TYR A 145 28.00 13.20 -7.96
C TYR A 145 27.93 14.31 -6.90
N VAL A 146 29.05 14.74 -6.34
CA VAL A 146 29.14 15.84 -5.37
C VAL A 146 28.65 17.17 -5.96
N LYS A 147 28.97 17.48 -7.21
CA LYS A 147 28.47 18.67 -7.91
C LYS A 147 26.95 18.68 -8.10
N LEU A 148 26.34 17.53 -8.18
CA LEU A 148 24.88 17.37 -8.32
C LEU A 148 24.18 17.27 -6.97
N ASN A 149 24.82 16.68 -5.97
CA ASN A 149 24.26 16.45 -4.65
C ASN A 149 24.70 17.54 -3.65
N LYS A 150 23.84 18.53 -3.42
CA LYS A 150 24.12 19.66 -2.49
C LYS A 150 24.24 19.27 -1.01
N LYS A 151 23.99 18.02 -0.64
CA LYS A 151 24.08 17.55 0.75
C LYS A 151 25.53 17.21 1.15
N ILE A 152 26.41 17.03 0.19
CA ILE A 152 27.82 16.66 0.43
C ILE A 152 28.70 17.91 0.30
N PRO A 153 29.47 18.27 1.34
CA PRO A 153 30.39 19.41 1.28
C PRO A 153 31.49 19.18 0.23
N PRO A 154 31.79 20.16 -0.62
CA PRO A 154 32.85 20.03 -1.64
C PRO A 154 34.26 19.79 -1.09
N GLU A 155 34.50 20.16 0.17
CA GLU A 155 35.79 19.97 0.83
C GLU A 155 36.22 18.51 0.95
N ILE A 156 35.25 17.57 0.88
CA ILE A 156 35.50 16.12 0.88
C ILE A 156 36.36 15.72 -0.32
N LEU A 157 36.18 16.36 -1.48
CA LEU A 157 36.98 16.08 -2.69
C LEU A 157 38.47 16.32 -2.48
N THR A 158 38.81 17.35 -1.71
CA THR A 158 40.21 17.68 -1.39
C THR A 158 40.86 16.61 -0.52
N SER A 159 40.09 16.10 0.47
CA SER A 159 40.56 15.03 1.33
C SER A 159 40.74 13.70 0.60
N LEU A 160 39.82 13.38 -0.32
CA LEU A 160 39.87 12.15 -1.13
C LEU A 160 40.96 12.21 -2.19
N ALA A 161 41.27 13.38 -2.74
CA ALA A 161 42.35 13.55 -3.76
C ALA A 161 43.73 13.22 -3.22
N ALA A 162 43.95 13.29 -1.89
CA ALA A 162 45.21 12.94 -1.25
C ALA A 162 45.39 11.41 -1.06
N ILE A 163 44.36 10.60 -1.31
CA ILE A 163 44.38 9.14 -1.09
C ILE A 163 45.00 8.47 -2.32
N THR A 164 46.06 7.71 -2.11
CA THR A 164 46.76 6.97 -3.18
C THR A 164 46.39 5.51 -3.28
N ASP A 165 45.83 4.94 -2.20
CA ASP A 165 45.37 3.56 -2.16
C ASP A 165 43.95 3.41 -2.74
N PRO A 166 43.76 2.59 -3.81
CA PRO A 166 42.45 2.37 -4.44
C PRO A 166 41.42 1.76 -3.50
N GLY A 167 41.85 0.90 -2.58
CA GLY A 167 40.98 0.26 -1.60
C GLY A 167 40.42 1.24 -0.58
N ARG A 168 41.29 2.09 -0.06
CA ARG A 168 40.96 3.16 0.88
C ARG A 168 40.06 4.20 0.23
N LEU A 169 40.35 4.60 -1.03
CA LEU A 169 39.50 5.53 -1.76
C LEU A 169 38.09 4.99 -1.94
N ALA A 170 37.96 3.72 -2.33
CA ALA A 170 36.66 3.08 -2.52
C ALA A 170 35.83 3.08 -1.21
N ASP A 171 36.45 2.79 -0.08
CA ASP A 171 35.80 2.75 1.23
C ASP A 171 35.34 4.15 1.69
N MET A 172 36.16 5.14 1.48
CA MET A 172 35.84 6.54 1.82
C MET A 172 34.71 7.09 0.94
N ILE A 173 34.70 6.79 -0.34
CA ILE A 173 33.59 7.17 -1.24
C ILE A 173 32.32 6.47 -0.82
N ALA A 174 32.34 5.16 -0.55
CA ALA A 174 31.18 4.40 -0.12
C ALA A 174 30.54 4.97 1.19
N ALA A 175 31.36 5.48 2.08
CA ALA A 175 30.87 6.09 3.31
C ALA A 175 30.06 7.38 3.07
N HIS A 176 30.41 8.14 2.03
CA HIS A 176 29.77 9.42 1.69
C HIS A 176 28.60 9.29 0.71
N LEU A 177 28.39 8.12 0.11
CA LEU A 177 27.24 7.87 -0.75
C LEU A 177 25.97 7.65 0.09
N THR A 178 24.84 8.17 -0.40
CA THR A 178 23.52 7.99 0.21
C THR A 178 22.90 6.69 -0.29
N LEU A 179 23.39 5.56 0.24
CA LEU A 179 22.99 4.21 -0.15
C LEU A 179 22.18 3.51 0.94
N LYS A 180 21.40 2.51 0.54
CA LYS A 180 20.74 1.58 1.48
C LYS A 180 21.78 0.76 2.24
N LEU A 181 21.41 0.29 3.43
CA LEU A 181 22.29 -0.49 4.29
C LEU A 181 22.85 -1.73 3.59
N GLU A 182 22.00 -2.46 2.86
CA GLU A 182 22.37 -3.66 2.10
C GLU A 182 23.44 -3.38 1.04
N GLU A 183 23.34 -2.27 0.34
CA GLU A 183 24.31 -1.86 -0.68
C GLU A 183 25.65 -1.48 -0.05
N LYS A 184 25.62 -0.72 1.06
CA LYS A 184 26.82 -0.42 1.86
C LYS A 184 27.50 -1.68 2.36
N GLN A 185 26.72 -2.65 2.85
CA GLN A 185 27.23 -3.92 3.33
C GLN A 185 27.86 -4.74 2.19
N THR A 186 27.23 -4.78 1.02
CA THR A 186 27.77 -5.46 -0.17
C THR A 186 29.12 -4.90 -0.57
N ILE A 187 29.31 -3.58 -0.46
CA ILE A 187 30.61 -2.94 -0.72
C ILE A 187 31.66 -3.38 0.32
N LEU A 188 31.28 -3.48 1.59
CA LEU A 188 32.17 -3.98 2.67
C LEU A 188 32.58 -5.42 2.40
N GLU A 189 31.65 -6.29 1.98
CA GLU A 189 31.86 -7.72 1.70
C GLU A 189 32.66 -7.99 0.44
N THR A 190 32.71 -7.00 -0.48
CA THR A 190 33.47 -7.16 -1.73
C THR A 190 34.97 -7.02 -1.48
N LEU A 191 35.66 -8.16 -1.33
CA LEU A 191 37.08 -8.19 -0.95
C LEU A 191 38.03 -7.77 -2.07
N LYS A 192 37.70 -8.13 -3.32
CA LYS A 192 38.53 -7.72 -4.48
C LYS A 192 38.35 -6.26 -4.79
N ILE A 193 39.41 -5.45 -4.65
CA ILE A 193 39.40 -3.99 -4.81
C ILE A 193 38.86 -3.59 -6.18
N LYS A 194 39.26 -4.28 -7.25
CA LYS A 194 38.75 -4.02 -8.61
C LYS A 194 37.23 -4.16 -8.67
N ASN A 195 36.70 -5.28 -8.18
CA ASN A 195 35.24 -5.50 -8.19
C ASN A 195 34.48 -4.46 -7.35
N ARG A 196 35.11 -3.99 -6.26
CA ARG A 196 34.55 -2.95 -5.40
C ARG A 196 34.48 -1.62 -6.12
N LEU A 197 35.53 -1.22 -6.85
CA LEU A 197 35.56 -0.01 -7.66
C LEU A 197 34.55 -0.10 -8.80
N ASP A 198 34.45 -1.23 -9.50
CA ASP A 198 33.45 -1.45 -10.55
C ASP A 198 32.00 -1.38 -10.01
N HIS A 199 31.79 -1.90 -8.80
CA HIS A 199 30.49 -1.82 -8.16
C HIS A 199 30.12 -0.39 -7.79
N LEU A 200 31.06 0.37 -7.25
CA LEU A 200 30.87 1.80 -6.96
C LEU A 200 30.58 2.61 -8.22
N LEU A 201 31.25 2.34 -9.32
CA LEU A 201 30.98 3.00 -10.60
C LEU A 201 29.54 2.83 -11.04
N LYS A 202 29.04 1.60 -11.03
CA LYS A 202 27.64 1.29 -11.40
C LYS A 202 26.63 1.99 -10.51
N ILE A 203 26.87 1.99 -9.20
CA ILE A 203 25.99 2.66 -8.24
C ILE A 203 25.99 4.18 -8.51
N MET A 204 27.17 4.79 -8.63
CA MET A 204 27.29 6.24 -8.86
C MET A 204 26.68 6.67 -10.19
N GLU A 205 26.82 5.87 -11.25
CA GLU A 205 26.20 6.14 -12.55
C GLU A 205 24.66 6.20 -12.41
N SER A 206 24.07 5.22 -11.74
CA SER A 206 22.63 5.21 -11.47
C SER A 206 22.16 6.41 -10.63
N GLU A 207 22.90 6.75 -9.58
CA GLU A 207 22.59 7.89 -8.71
C GLU A 207 22.75 9.24 -9.43
N ILE A 208 23.76 9.39 -10.26
CA ILE A 208 23.98 10.60 -11.09
C ILE A 208 22.82 10.79 -12.06
N ASP A 209 22.36 9.71 -12.71
CA ASP A 209 21.21 9.77 -13.63
C ASP A 209 19.95 10.23 -12.91
N ILE A 210 19.67 9.68 -11.72
CA ILE A 210 18.53 10.10 -10.88
C ILE A 210 18.65 11.59 -10.53
N LEU A 211 19.79 12.05 -10.04
CA LEU A 211 20.02 13.45 -9.70
C LEU A 211 19.91 14.40 -10.89
N GLN A 212 20.33 13.96 -12.09
CA GLN A 212 20.15 14.75 -13.31
C GLN A 212 18.70 14.88 -13.72
N VAL A 213 17.90 13.80 -13.57
CA VAL A 213 16.45 13.84 -13.80
C VAL A 213 15.78 14.78 -12.80
N GLU A 214 16.11 14.69 -11.52
CA GLU A 214 15.61 15.62 -10.50
C GLU A 214 15.97 17.08 -10.82
N LYS A 215 17.20 17.36 -11.21
CA LYS A 215 17.65 18.70 -11.60
C LYS A 215 16.86 19.22 -12.81
N ARG A 216 16.57 18.35 -13.79
CA ARG A 216 15.78 18.67 -14.98
C ARG A 216 14.33 18.99 -14.61
N ILE A 217 13.73 18.20 -13.70
CA ILE A 217 12.38 18.43 -13.18
C ILE A 217 12.33 19.75 -12.43
N ARG A 218 13.25 19.99 -11.48
CA ARG A 218 13.34 21.26 -10.74
C ARG A 218 13.56 22.46 -11.66
N GLY A 219 14.41 22.31 -12.68
CA GLY A 219 14.64 23.34 -13.70
C GLY A 219 13.41 23.63 -14.59
N ARG A 220 12.56 22.62 -14.83
CA ARG A 220 11.29 22.77 -15.53
C ARG A 220 10.27 23.51 -14.67
N VAL A 221 10.13 23.08 -13.41
CA VAL A 221 9.25 23.74 -12.41
C VAL A 221 9.68 25.19 -12.19
N LYS A 222 10.99 25.46 -12.03
CA LYS A 222 11.52 26.82 -11.86
C LYS A 222 11.23 27.69 -13.08
N ARG A 223 11.45 27.19 -14.31
CA ARG A 223 11.12 27.93 -15.54
C ARG A 223 9.61 28.20 -15.67
N GLN A 224 8.78 27.28 -15.21
CA GLN A 224 7.33 27.47 -15.22
C GLN A 224 6.89 28.51 -14.17
N MET A 225 7.52 28.53 -12.99
CA MET A 225 7.34 29.58 -12.01
C MET A 225 7.89 30.94 -12.50
N GLU A 226 9.06 30.98 -13.10
CA GLU A 226 9.65 32.21 -13.68
C GLU A 226 8.80 32.75 -14.84
N LYS A 227 8.19 31.86 -15.65
CA LYS A 227 7.23 32.26 -16.69
C LYS A 227 5.98 32.88 -16.09
N SER A 228 5.40 32.24 -15.07
CA SER A 228 4.25 32.79 -14.36
C SER A 228 4.57 34.10 -13.62
N GLN A 229 5.76 34.20 -13.01
CA GLN A 229 6.22 35.46 -12.40
C GLN A 229 6.48 36.54 -13.46
N ARG A 230 7.00 36.20 -14.63
CA ARG A 230 7.24 37.13 -15.72
C ARG A 230 5.92 37.59 -16.37
N GLU A 231 4.94 36.70 -16.52
CA GLU A 231 3.57 37.03 -16.94
C GLU A 231 2.89 37.94 -15.89
N TYR A 232 3.09 37.65 -14.61
CA TYR A 232 2.63 38.53 -13.53
C TYR A 232 3.33 39.91 -13.59
N TYR A 233 4.67 39.92 -13.76
CA TYR A 233 5.46 41.16 -13.83
C TYR A 233 5.11 41.99 -15.07
N LEU A 234 4.85 41.37 -16.21
CA LEU A 234 4.42 42.01 -17.44
C LEU A 234 2.98 42.58 -17.29
N ASN A 235 2.12 41.82 -16.60
CA ASN A 235 0.78 42.32 -16.28
C ASN A 235 0.83 43.50 -15.29
N GLU A 236 1.73 43.47 -14.31
CA GLU A 236 1.97 44.61 -13.42
C GLU A 236 2.63 45.82 -14.15
N GLN A 237 3.55 45.56 -15.09
CA GLN A 237 4.07 46.65 -15.95
C GLN A 237 3.00 47.23 -16.87
N VAL A 238 2.12 46.42 -17.43
CA VAL A 238 0.97 46.90 -18.20
C VAL A 238 0.05 47.76 -17.32
N LYS A 239 -0.20 47.32 -16.09
CA LYS A 239 -0.95 48.13 -15.11
C LYS A 239 -0.23 49.41 -14.71
N ALA A 240 1.09 49.37 -14.52
CA ALA A 240 1.89 50.57 -14.23
C ALA A 240 1.91 51.56 -15.39
N ILE A 241 2.00 51.07 -16.64
CA ILE A 241 1.94 51.87 -17.86
C ILE A 241 0.52 52.46 -18.07
N GLN A 242 -0.52 51.66 -17.76
CA GLN A 242 -1.89 52.15 -17.76
C GLN A 242 -2.10 53.28 -16.71
N LYS A 243 -1.40 53.15 -15.55
CA LYS A 243 -1.41 54.17 -14.49
C LYS A 243 -0.65 55.46 -14.88
N GLU A 244 0.47 55.35 -15.59
CA GLU A 244 1.21 56.50 -16.14
C GLU A 244 0.45 57.19 -17.30
N LEU A 245 -0.44 56.48 -17.98
CA LEU A 245 -1.31 57.01 -19.02
C LEU A 245 -2.56 57.77 -18.50
N GLY A 246 -2.68 57.91 -17.15
CA GLY A 246 -3.65 58.82 -16.55
C GLY A 246 -5.02 58.25 -16.22
N GLU A 247 -5.13 56.90 -16.06
CA GLU A 247 -6.32 56.33 -15.45
C GLU A 247 -6.17 56.33 -13.92
N GLN A 248 -6.77 57.34 -13.29
CA GLN A 248 -7.06 57.43 -11.87
C GLN A 248 -7.90 56.21 -11.47
N ASP A 249 -7.39 55.30 -10.50
CA ASP A 249 -8.33 54.71 -9.56
C ASP A 249 -7.66 53.82 -8.46
N GLU A 250 -6.67 54.35 -7.76
CA GLU A 250 -6.26 53.66 -6.49
C GLU A 250 -7.30 53.91 -5.39
N GLY A 251 -7.96 55.05 -5.37
CA GLY A 251 -9.06 55.35 -4.46
C GLY A 251 -10.29 54.49 -4.70
N ALA A 252 -10.67 54.32 -5.97
CA ALA A 252 -11.82 53.51 -6.36
C ALA A 252 -11.65 52.03 -6.09
N ASP A 253 -10.44 51.48 -6.27
CA ASP A 253 -10.13 50.05 -5.99
C ASP A 253 -10.23 49.74 -4.47
N LEU A 254 -9.76 50.64 -3.61
CA LEU A 254 -9.91 50.49 -2.15
C LEU A 254 -11.36 50.66 -1.69
N ASP A 255 -12.10 51.61 -2.28
CA ASP A 255 -13.50 51.82 -1.96
C ASP A 255 -14.38 50.67 -2.48
N GLU A 256 -14.04 50.09 -3.62
CA GLU A 256 -14.69 48.87 -4.11
C GLU A 256 -14.41 47.67 -3.18
N LEU A 257 -13.16 47.50 -2.73
CA LEU A 257 -12.80 46.46 -1.80
C LEU A 257 -13.53 46.59 -0.45
N GLU A 258 -13.71 47.84 0.05
CA GLU A 258 -14.47 48.09 1.27
C GLU A 258 -15.95 47.70 1.11
N LYS A 259 -16.57 48.05 -0.03
CA LYS A 259 -17.95 47.63 -0.34
C LYS A 259 -18.06 46.09 -0.40
N ARG A 260 -17.14 45.43 -1.08
CA ARG A 260 -17.10 43.96 -1.18
C ARG A 260 -16.98 43.31 0.19
N ILE A 261 -16.20 43.87 1.12
CA ILE A 261 -16.10 43.39 2.52
C ILE A 261 -17.48 43.50 3.19
N GLN A 262 -18.17 44.62 3.07
CA GLN A 262 -19.48 44.82 3.70
C GLN A 262 -20.58 43.93 3.10
N GLU A 263 -20.55 43.71 1.78
CA GLU A 263 -21.53 42.91 1.05
C GLU A 263 -21.29 41.42 1.10
N SER A 264 -20.12 40.97 1.62
CA SER A 264 -19.70 39.57 1.63
C SER A 264 -20.55 38.66 2.50
N GLY A 265 -21.28 39.19 3.47
CA GLY A 265 -22.10 38.45 4.42
C GLY A 265 -21.29 37.59 5.42
N MET A 266 -20.07 37.99 5.71
CA MET A 266 -19.18 37.36 6.68
C MET A 266 -19.79 37.28 8.09
N SER A 267 -19.30 36.33 8.91
CA SER A 267 -19.56 36.32 10.34
C SER A 267 -19.02 37.64 10.98
N LYS A 268 -19.54 37.98 12.16
CA LYS A 268 -19.08 39.18 12.87
C LYS A 268 -17.56 39.17 13.08
N GLU A 269 -17.03 38.06 13.52
CA GLU A 269 -15.60 37.87 13.75
C GLU A 269 -14.78 38.06 12.47
N ALA A 270 -15.20 37.41 11.36
CA ALA A 270 -14.55 37.55 10.07
C ALA A 270 -14.60 38.97 9.52
N LEU A 271 -15.74 39.66 9.72
CA LEU A 271 -15.91 41.05 9.29
C LEU A 271 -15.01 42.00 10.09
N ASP A 272 -14.92 41.82 11.40
CA ASP A 272 -14.05 42.62 12.27
C ASP A 272 -12.58 42.43 11.89
N LYS A 273 -12.19 41.18 11.64
CA LYS A 273 -10.84 40.82 11.18
C LYS A 273 -10.53 41.41 9.81
N ALA A 274 -11.42 41.24 8.83
CA ALA A 274 -11.28 41.81 7.48
C ALA A 274 -11.16 43.32 7.50
N THR A 275 -12.01 43.99 8.30
CA THR A 275 -11.98 45.46 8.47
C THR A 275 -10.68 45.93 9.13
N SER A 276 -10.16 45.17 10.12
CA SER A 276 -8.89 45.49 10.76
C SER A 276 -7.73 45.39 9.78
N GLU A 277 -7.68 44.31 9.00
CA GLU A 277 -6.63 44.11 7.99
C GLU A 277 -6.77 45.12 6.83
N PHE A 278 -7.99 45.52 6.46
CA PHE A 278 -8.23 46.56 5.47
C PHE A 278 -7.74 47.94 5.92
N LYS A 279 -7.94 48.31 7.21
CA LYS A 279 -7.35 49.53 7.79
C LYS A 279 -5.82 49.50 7.71
N LYS A 280 -5.19 48.37 7.96
CA LYS A 280 -3.72 48.21 7.81
C LYS A 280 -3.34 48.40 6.34
N LEU A 281 -4.06 47.76 5.40
CA LEU A 281 -3.82 47.89 3.96
C LEU A 281 -3.86 49.35 3.49
N LYS A 282 -4.82 50.16 3.98
CA LYS A 282 -4.90 51.58 3.66
C LYS A 282 -3.67 52.39 4.11
N MET A 283 -2.95 51.94 5.13
CA MET A 283 -1.75 52.60 5.67
C MET A 283 -0.43 52.07 5.04
N MET A 284 -0.50 51.00 4.28
CA MET A 284 0.68 50.36 3.66
C MET A 284 0.97 50.95 2.28
N SER A 285 2.23 51.01 1.90
CA SER A 285 2.59 51.31 0.53
C SER A 285 2.08 50.24 -0.43
N PRO A 286 1.32 50.59 -1.49
CA PRO A 286 0.78 49.61 -2.45
C PRO A 286 1.82 48.70 -3.09
N MET A 287 3.07 49.16 -3.18
CA MET A 287 4.19 48.43 -3.75
C MET A 287 4.89 47.48 -2.74
N SER A 288 4.45 47.44 -1.50
CA SER A 288 5.06 46.57 -0.50
C SER A 288 4.61 45.13 -0.65
N ALA A 289 5.53 44.17 -0.41
CA ALA A 289 5.21 42.74 -0.41
C ALA A 289 4.14 42.41 0.66
N GLU A 290 4.13 43.14 1.77
CA GLU A 290 3.17 42.96 2.85
C GLU A 290 1.76 43.37 2.41
N ALA A 291 1.62 44.47 1.65
CA ALA A 291 0.32 44.89 1.12
C ALA A 291 -0.30 43.81 0.22
N SER A 292 0.50 43.14 -0.63
CA SER A 292 0.05 42.01 -1.44
C SER A 292 -0.42 40.84 -0.61
N VAL A 293 0.26 40.52 0.50
CA VAL A 293 -0.13 39.44 1.41
C VAL A 293 -1.44 39.75 2.11
N VAL A 294 -1.59 40.99 2.63
CA VAL A 294 -2.82 41.45 3.30
C VAL A 294 -3.99 41.49 2.30
N ARG A 295 -3.77 41.98 1.09
CA ARG A 295 -4.81 42.00 0.04
C ARG A 295 -5.27 40.58 -0.32
N ASN A 296 -4.34 39.63 -0.55
CA ASN A 296 -4.67 38.24 -0.82
C ASN A 296 -5.46 37.59 0.32
N TYR A 297 -5.16 37.95 1.55
CA TYR A 297 -5.90 37.50 2.71
C TYR A 297 -7.34 38.03 2.71
N ILE A 298 -7.53 39.32 2.48
CA ILE A 298 -8.85 39.93 2.40
C ILE A 298 -9.65 39.34 1.23
N ASP A 299 -9.03 39.19 0.04
CA ASP A 299 -9.68 38.56 -1.11
C ASP A 299 -10.05 37.08 -0.82
N THR A 300 -9.25 36.36 -0.02
CA THR A 300 -9.59 35.01 0.43
C THR A 300 -10.84 35.03 1.31
N LEU A 301 -10.92 35.93 2.29
CA LEU A 301 -12.09 36.06 3.16
C LEU A 301 -13.37 36.43 2.38
N ILE A 302 -13.28 37.41 1.45
CA ILE A 302 -14.37 37.77 0.57
C ILE A 302 -14.79 36.61 -0.35
N GLY A 303 -13.82 35.80 -0.81
CA GLY A 303 -14.05 34.71 -1.72
C GLY A 303 -14.78 33.53 -1.10
N LEU A 304 -14.79 33.41 0.23
CA LEU A 304 -15.50 32.35 0.93
C LEU A 304 -17.02 32.58 0.87
N PRO A 305 -17.80 31.52 0.64
CA PRO A 305 -19.26 31.62 0.67
C PRO A 305 -19.77 31.64 2.12
N TRP A 306 -20.18 32.80 2.63
CA TRP A 306 -20.64 32.90 4.02
C TRP A 306 -22.15 32.63 4.20
N GLN A 307 -22.96 33.02 3.26
CA GLN A 307 -24.43 32.95 3.36
C GLN A 307 -25.09 32.27 2.17
N LYS A 308 -24.41 32.20 1.03
CA LYS A 308 -25.00 31.73 -0.22
C LYS A 308 -25.27 30.23 -0.19
N LYS A 309 -26.56 29.83 -0.25
CA LYS A 309 -26.99 28.41 -0.25
C LYS A 309 -27.66 28.04 -1.57
N THR A 310 -27.48 26.81 -2.01
CA THR A 310 -28.32 26.20 -3.05
C THR A 310 -29.63 25.70 -2.43
N LYS A 311 -30.73 25.83 -3.17
CA LYS A 311 -32.02 25.26 -2.75
C LYS A 311 -31.95 23.73 -2.83
N ILE A 312 -32.04 23.06 -1.70
CA ILE A 312 -31.96 21.60 -1.58
C ILE A 312 -33.28 20.99 -2.07
N SER A 313 -33.20 19.97 -2.93
CA SER A 313 -34.35 19.14 -3.26
C SER A 313 -34.61 18.13 -2.13
N ARG A 314 -35.89 18.04 -1.73
CA ARG A 314 -36.32 17.10 -0.68
C ARG A 314 -37.20 15.98 -1.24
N GLU A 315 -37.27 15.79 -2.56
CA GLU A 315 -38.08 14.77 -3.21
C GLU A 315 -37.32 13.44 -3.29
N LEU A 316 -37.67 12.47 -2.42
CA LEU A 316 -37.02 11.14 -2.41
C LEU A 316 -37.28 10.37 -3.70
N ALA A 317 -38.47 10.45 -4.29
CA ALA A 317 -38.79 9.82 -5.56
C ALA A 317 -37.93 10.32 -6.72
N LEU A 318 -37.59 11.61 -6.73
CA LEU A 318 -36.66 12.18 -7.69
C LEU A 318 -35.24 11.68 -7.47
N ALA A 319 -34.83 11.57 -6.20
CA ALA A 319 -33.51 11.06 -5.83
C ALA A 319 -33.35 9.58 -6.26
N GLU A 320 -34.33 8.74 -6.01
CA GLU A 320 -34.37 7.33 -6.44
C GLU A 320 -34.28 7.23 -7.96
N LYS A 321 -35.09 7.99 -8.67
CA LYS A 321 -35.06 8.03 -10.13
C LYS A 321 -33.69 8.44 -10.69
N ILE A 322 -33.04 9.44 -10.13
CA ILE A 322 -31.70 9.89 -10.58
C ILE A 322 -30.64 8.79 -10.32
N LEU A 323 -30.69 8.15 -9.17
CA LEU A 323 -29.77 7.06 -8.84
C LEU A 323 -29.97 5.85 -9.80
N ASP A 324 -31.21 5.56 -10.17
CA ASP A 324 -31.54 4.47 -11.11
C ASP A 324 -31.14 4.80 -12.56
N GLU A 325 -31.32 6.04 -12.98
CA GLU A 325 -30.88 6.51 -14.29
C GLU A 325 -29.35 6.54 -14.44
N ASP A 326 -28.63 6.95 -13.39
CA ASP A 326 -27.18 7.13 -13.45
C ASP A 326 -26.41 5.83 -13.13
N HIS A 327 -27.01 4.84 -12.42
CA HIS A 327 -26.33 3.62 -11.96
C HIS A 327 -27.18 2.36 -12.18
N TYR A 328 -26.59 1.38 -12.85
CA TYR A 328 -27.21 0.06 -13.05
C TYR A 328 -26.94 -0.84 -11.83
N GLY A 329 -27.98 -1.54 -11.36
CA GLY A 329 -27.90 -2.42 -10.19
C GLY A 329 -27.67 -1.64 -8.90
N LEU A 330 -26.90 -2.24 -7.97
CA LEU A 330 -26.58 -1.64 -6.67
C LEU A 330 -27.80 -1.34 -5.79
N GLU A 331 -28.85 -2.17 -5.88
CA GLU A 331 -30.14 -1.94 -5.22
C GLU A 331 -29.99 -1.64 -3.72
N LYS A 332 -29.29 -2.50 -2.98
CA LYS A 332 -29.04 -2.31 -1.54
C LYS A 332 -28.28 -1.02 -1.23
N VAL A 333 -27.35 -0.64 -2.10
CA VAL A 333 -26.56 0.60 -1.93
C VAL A 333 -27.44 1.82 -2.14
N LYS A 334 -28.28 1.81 -3.17
CA LYS A 334 -29.25 2.88 -3.45
C LYS A 334 -30.27 3.01 -2.33
N GLU A 335 -30.83 1.88 -1.85
CA GLU A 335 -31.75 1.85 -0.72
C GLU A 335 -31.14 2.52 0.52
N ARG A 336 -29.92 2.16 0.90
CA ARG A 336 -29.21 2.78 2.02
C ARG A 336 -28.96 4.28 1.82
N ILE A 337 -28.63 4.70 0.61
CA ILE A 337 -28.47 6.12 0.29
C ILE A 337 -29.80 6.85 0.44
N ILE A 338 -30.91 6.26 -0.03
CA ILE A 338 -32.25 6.85 0.09
C ILE A 338 -32.70 6.91 1.55
N GLU A 339 -32.47 5.86 2.34
CA GLU A 339 -32.72 5.86 3.79
C GLU A 339 -31.97 6.99 4.48
N TYR A 340 -30.68 7.17 4.18
CA TYR A 340 -29.85 8.25 4.71
C TYR A 340 -30.41 9.63 4.32
N LEU A 341 -30.78 9.82 3.06
CA LEU A 341 -31.38 11.07 2.59
C LEU A 341 -32.75 11.33 3.25
N ALA A 342 -33.53 10.31 3.51
CA ALA A 342 -34.81 10.41 4.20
C ALA A 342 -34.65 10.89 5.65
N VAL A 343 -33.65 10.38 6.37
CA VAL A 343 -33.32 10.84 7.73
C VAL A 343 -32.90 12.31 7.71
N GLN A 344 -32.04 12.71 6.76
CA GLN A 344 -31.58 14.10 6.62
C GLN A 344 -32.72 15.09 6.36
N GLN A 345 -33.83 14.67 5.75
CA GLN A 345 -34.99 15.55 5.52
C GLN A 345 -35.76 15.91 6.78
N ARG A 346 -35.66 15.06 7.81
CA ARG A 346 -36.37 15.22 9.09
C ARG A 346 -35.58 15.97 10.16
N VAL A 347 -34.26 16.04 9.99
CA VAL A 347 -33.36 16.66 10.96
C VAL A 347 -32.84 17.98 10.41
N ASP A 348 -33.03 19.08 11.14
CA ASP A 348 -32.61 20.42 10.69
C ASP A 348 -31.09 20.62 10.68
N LYS A 349 -30.34 19.84 11.47
CA LYS A 349 -28.87 19.82 11.46
C LYS A 349 -28.36 18.41 11.20
N LEU A 350 -27.40 18.30 10.33
CA LEU A 350 -26.73 17.06 9.93
C LEU A 350 -25.91 16.50 11.11
N LYS A 351 -26.56 15.75 12.02
CA LYS A 351 -25.88 14.98 13.07
C LYS A 351 -25.72 13.48 12.71
N ALA A 352 -26.06 13.12 11.46
CA ALA A 352 -25.95 11.75 10.99
C ALA A 352 -24.49 11.35 10.71
N PRO A 353 -24.11 10.08 10.86
CA PRO A 353 -22.82 9.58 10.44
C PRO A 353 -22.56 9.90 8.97
N ILE A 354 -21.29 10.01 8.60
CA ILE A 354 -20.89 10.34 7.23
C ILE A 354 -20.96 9.09 6.37
N LEU A 355 -21.58 9.17 5.21
CA LEU A 355 -21.60 8.06 4.26
C LEU A 355 -20.19 7.75 3.75
N CYS A 356 -19.73 6.53 3.96
CA CYS A 356 -18.45 6.04 3.42
C CYS A 356 -18.68 4.90 2.42
N LEU A 357 -18.39 5.15 1.16
CA LEU A 357 -18.51 4.18 0.07
C LEU A 357 -17.21 3.39 -0.04
N VAL A 358 -17.21 2.14 0.42
CA VAL A 358 -16.03 1.27 0.42
C VAL A 358 -16.17 0.19 -0.64
N GLY A 359 -15.15 0.02 -1.46
CA GLY A 359 -15.16 -1.05 -2.47
C GLY A 359 -14.01 -0.94 -3.47
N PRO A 360 -13.85 -1.93 -4.35
CA PRO A 360 -12.74 -1.97 -5.31
C PRO A 360 -12.75 -0.78 -6.27
N PRO A 361 -11.62 -0.49 -6.92
CA PRO A 361 -11.55 0.60 -7.90
C PRO A 361 -12.48 0.34 -9.10
N GLY A 362 -13.11 1.40 -9.59
CA GLY A 362 -13.93 1.34 -10.80
C GLY A 362 -15.37 0.86 -10.61
N VAL A 363 -15.86 0.68 -9.37
CA VAL A 363 -17.26 0.32 -9.08
C VAL A 363 -18.21 1.52 -9.00
N GLY A 364 -17.74 2.73 -9.33
CA GLY A 364 -18.62 3.89 -9.41
C GLY A 364 -18.75 4.73 -8.13
N LYS A 365 -17.88 4.57 -7.12
CA LYS A 365 -17.94 5.33 -5.86
C LYS A 365 -18.03 6.85 -6.07
N THR A 366 -17.12 7.39 -6.86
CA THR A 366 -17.07 8.85 -7.15
C THR A 366 -18.28 9.31 -7.96
N SER A 367 -18.78 8.49 -8.89
CA SER A 367 -19.98 8.82 -9.66
C SER A 367 -21.25 8.73 -8.82
N LEU A 368 -21.33 7.81 -7.84
CA LEU A 368 -22.41 7.77 -6.86
C LEU A 368 -22.47 9.07 -6.05
N GLY A 369 -21.31 9.56 -5.58
CA GLY A 369 -21.24 10.86 -4.90
C GLY A 369 -21.76 12.02 -5.77
N GLN A 370 -21.47 12.02 -7.08
CA GLN A 370 -22.01 12.99 -8.03
C GLN A 370 -23.51 12.87 -8.19
N SER A 371 -24.04 11.65 -8.29
CA SER A 371 -25.47 11.40 -8.43
C SER A 371 -26.24 11.75 -7.15
N ILE A 372 -25.66 11.51 -5.97
CA ILE A 372 -26.22 11.99 -4.70
C ILE A 372 -26.33 13.53 -4.72
N ALA A 373 -25.24 14.22 -5.09
CA ALA A 373 -25.25 15.69 -5.17
C ALA A 373 -26.33 16.22 -6.13
N LYS A 374 -26.47 15.57 -7.29
CA LYS A 374 -27.49 15.88 -8.29
C LYS A 374 -28.91 15.62 -7.74
N ALA A 375 -29.09 14.51 -7.03
CA ALA A 375 -30.37 14.12 -6.45
C ALA A 375 -30.88 15.11 -5.39
N VAL A 376 -29.99 15.63 -4.54
CA VAL A 376 -30.33 16.63 -3.51
C VAL A 376 -30.13 18.07 -3.99
N ASN A 377 -29.77 18.30 -5.25
CA ASN A 377 -29.48 19.60 -5.84
C ASN A 377 -28.42 20.41 -5.07
N ARG A 378 -27.36 19.73 -4.61
CA ARG A 378 -26.19 20.38 -4.01
C ARG A 378 -25.07 20.52 -5.04
N LYS A 379 -24.23 21.53 -4.92
CA LYS A 379 -23.01 21.62 -5.73
C LYS A 379 -22.04 20.53 -5.32
N PHE A 380 -21.47 19.85 -6.29
CA PHE A 380 -20.52 18.75 -6.07
C PHE A 380 -19.08 19.25 -6.04
N ILE A 381 -18.34 18.88 -5.00
CA ILE A 381 -16.90 19.10 -4.89
C ILE A 381 -16.22 17.79 -4.55
N ARG A 382 -15.06 17.59 -5.14
CA ARG A 382 -14.20 16.45 -4.85
C ARG A 382 -12.86 16.91 -4.30
N MET A 383 -12.48 16.38 -3.15
CA MET A 383 -11.16 16.52 -2.55
C MET A 383 -10.49 15.15 -2.49
N ALA A 384 -9.35 14.98 -3.18
CA ALA A 384 -8.56 13.76 -3.10
C ALA A 384 -7.67 13.81 -1.86
N LEU A 385 -7.81 12.80 -1.00
CA LEU A 385 -7.01 12.63 0.22
C LEU A 385 -5.87 11.63 0.05
N GLY A 386 -5.87 10.90 -1.07
CA GLY A 386 -4.79 9.95 -1.38
C GLY A 386 -3.44 10.64 -1.51
N GLY A 387 -2.51 10.27 -0.60
CA GLY A 387 -1.16 10.83 -0.57
C GLY A 387 -0.99 12.08 0.29
N VAL A 388 -2.05 12.57 0.93
CA VAL A 388 -1.98 13.65 1.94
C VAL A 388 -1.28 13.09 3.18
N ARG A 389 -0.28 13.82 3.67
CA ARG A 389 0.53 13.44 4.85
C ARG A 389 0.70 14.58 5.83
N ASP A 390 0.48 15.81 5.40
CA ASP A 390 0.66 17.02 6.18
C ASP A 390 -0.72 17.60 6.56
N GLU A 391 -0.92 17.86 7.84
CA GLU A 391 -2.14 18.47 8.39
C GLU A 391 -2.42 19.84 7.75
N SER A 392 -1.37 20.58 7.40
CA SER A 392 -1.50 21.88 6.76
C SER A 392 -2.17 21.84 5.38
N GLU A 393 -2.21 20.69 4.71
CA GLU A 393 -3.00 20.56 3.49
C GLU A 393 -4.51 20.67 3.75
N ILE A 394 -4.98 20.30 4.95
CA ILE A 394 -6.38 20.36 5.35
C ILE A 394 -6.69 21.72 5.98
N ARG A 395 -5.88 22.13 6.99
CA ARG A 395 -6.06 23.33 7.82
C ARG A 395 -5.33 24.58 7.31
N GLY A 396 -4.54 24.49 6.22
CA GLY A 396 -3.75 25.60 5.73
C GLY A 396 -2.47 25.89 6.50
N HIS A 397 -1.65 26.76 5.96
CA HIS A 397 -0.40 27.23 6.57
C HIS A 397 -0.60 28.55 7.27
N ARG A 398 0.09 28.76 8.40
CA ARG A 398 0.06 30.04 9.10
C ARG A 398 0.54 31.16 8.17
N ARG A 399 -0.13 32.27 8.19
CA ARG A 399 0.05 33.43 7.31
C ARG A 399 1.45 34.07 7.35
N THR A 400 2.23 33.78 8.40
CA THR A 400 3.60 34.29 8.57
C THR A 400 4.62 33.73 7.56
N TYR A 401 4.29 32.65 6.87
CA TYR A 401 5.17 32.02 5.91
C TYR A 401 4.92 32.55 4.48
N ILE A 402 6.01 32.85 3.76
CA ILE A 402 5.91 33.24 2.34
C ILE A 402 5.34 32.09 1.53
N GLY A 403 4.27 32.36 0.77
CA GLY A 403 3.56 31.35 -0.01
C GLY A 403 2.51 30.59 0.78
N SER A 404 2.15 31.04 2.00
CA SER A 404 1.04 30.49 2.76
C SER A 404 -0.27 30.59 1.99
N MET A 405 -1.12 29.56 2.16
CA MET A 405 -2.44 29.50 1.53
C MET A 405 -3.43 28.79 2.44
N PRO A 406 -4.74 29.01 2.28
CA PRO A 406 -5.77 28.28 3.00
C PRO A 406 -5.69 26.79 2.75
N GLY A 407 -6.20 26.00 3.67
CA GLY A 407 -6.34 24.55 3.52
C GLY A 407 -7.26 24.18 2.36
N LYS A 408 -7.10 22.95 1.88
CA LYS A 408 -7.88 22.43 0.75
C LYS A 408 -9.40 22.47 1.00
N VAL A 409 -9.82 22.39 2.28
CA VAL A 409 -11.23 22.49 2.65
C VAL A 409 -11.78 23.86 2.26
N LEU A 410 -11.21 24.95 2.75
CA LEU A 410 -11.67 26.31 2.43
C LEU A 410 -11.44 26.69 0.97
N GLN A 411 -10.34 26.29 0.35
CA GLN A 411 -10.14 26.46 -1.09
C GLN A 411 -11.26 25.82 -1.92
N SER A 412 -11.72 24.64 -1.47
CA SER A 412 -12.79 23.92 -2.14
C SER A 412 -14.14 24.58 -1.89
N MET A 413 -14.37 25.12 -0.69
CA MET A 413 -15.58 25.93 -0.41
C MET A 413 -15.64 27.18 -1.27
N THR A 414 -14.51 27.87 -1.46
CA THR A 414 -14.41 29.02 -2.39
C THR A 414 -14.79 28.62 -3.82
N LYS A 415 -14.28 27.48 -4.31
CA LYS A 415 -14.64 26.95 -5.64
C LYS A 415 -16.13 26.59 -5.77
N ALA A 416 -16.74 26.09 -4.69
CA ALA A 416 -18.18 25.85 -4.64
C ALA A 416 -18.99 27.12 -4.76
N GLY A 417 -18.56 28.17 -4.08
CA GLY A 417 -19.28 29.43 -3.98
C GLY A 417 -20.64 29.29 -3.28
N VAL A 418 -20.84 28.27 -2.47
CA VAL A 418 -22.01 28.00 -1.63
C VAL A 418 -21.62 27.34 -0.32
N THR A 419 -22.39 27.58 0.76
CA THR A 419 -22.09 27.02 2.09
C THR A 419 -22.53 25.56 2.26
N ASN A 420 -23.43 25.08 1.39
CA ASN A 420 -24.05 23.76 1.51
C ASN A 420 -23.74 22.80 0.34
N PRO A 421 -22.48 22.66 -0.12
CA PRO A 421 -22.14 21.71 -1.16
C PRO A 421 -22.22 20.26 -0.65
N LEU A 422 -22.16 19.29 -1.57
CA LEU A 422 -21.75 17.95 -1.26
C LEU A 422 -20.24 17.84 -1.47
N PHE A 423 -19.53 17.45 -0.43
CA PHE A 423 -18.08 17.36 -0.39
C PHE A 423 -17.65 15.90 -0.39
N LEU A 424 -17.11 15.45 -1.52
CA LEU A 424 -16.62 14.08 -1.64
C LEU A 424 -15.16 14.00 -1.24
N LEU A 425 -14.89 13.30 -0.17
CA LEU A 425 -13.55 12.96 0.33
C LEU A 425 -13.11 11.65 -0.30
N ASP A 426 -12.26 11.73 -1.31
CA ASP A 426 -11.90 10.56 -2.14
C ASP A 426 -10.60 9.93 -1.65
N GLU A 427 -10.58 8.59 -1.56
CA GLU A 427 -9.44 7.77 -1.15
C GLU A 427 -8.95 8.05 0.29
N VAL A 428 -9.86 8.07 1.27
CA VAL A 428 -9.53 8.30 2.70
C VAL A 428 -8.63 7.21 3.28
N ASP A 429 -8.67 6.01 2.72
CA ASP A 429 -7.83 4.87 3.10
C ASP A 429 -6.36 5.01 2.68
N LYS A 430 -6.03 6.03 1.90
CA LYS A 430 -4.67 6.29 1.41
C LYS A 430 -4.01 7.51 2.05
N MET A 431 -4.62 8.07 3.09
CA MET A 431 -3.95 9.08 3.92
C MET A 431 -2.79 8.43 4.67
N GLY A 432 -1.68 9.14 4.77
CA GLY A 432 -0.51 8.71 5.53
C GLY A 432 -0.32 9.58 6.76
N GLN A 433 0.28 9.01 7.79
CA GLN A 433 0.82 9.76 8.93
C GLN A 433 2.33 9.85 8.79
N ASP A 434 2.91 11.00 9.11
CA ASP A 434 4.35 11.17 9.24
C ASP A 434 4.66 12.15 10.39
N TYR A 435 5.96 12.45 10.60
CA TYR A 435 6.42 13.37 11.64
C TYR A 435 5.95 14.83 11.47
N ARG A 436 5.27 15.17 10.38
CA ARG A 436 4.77 16.53 10.07
C ARG A 436 3.35 16.76 10.54
N GLY A 437 2.66 15.74 11.00
CA GLY A 437 1.31 15.83 11.53
C GLY A 437 0.43 14.64 11.21
N ASP A 438 -0.78 14.69 11.73
CA ASP A 438 -1.82 13.70 11.50
C ASP A 438 -3.00 14.32 10.74
N PRO A 439 -3.08 14.16 9.40
CA PRO A 439 -4.21 14.65 8.62
C PRO A 439 -5.56 14.05 9.05
N ALA A 440 -5.54 12.84 9.66
CA ALA A 440 -6.77 12.21 10.13
C ALA A 440 -7.37 13.00 11.30
N SER A 441 -6.53 13.49 12.22
CA SER A 441 -6.97 14.34 13.33
C SER A 441 -7.55 15.67 12.84
N ALA A 442 -6.92 16.31 11.84
CA ALA A 442 -7.48 17.52 11.23
C ALA A 442 -8.81 17.26 10.53
N LEU A 443 -8.95 16.08 9.91
CA LEU A 443 -10.19 15.71 9.23
C LEU A 443 -11.30 15.40 10.23
N LEU A 444 -10.98 14.89 11.42
CA LEU A 444 -11.98 14.68 12.48
C LEU A 444 -12.71 15.97 12.87
N GLU A 445 -11.99 17.08 13.00
CA GLU A 445 -12.62 18.39 13.31
C GLU A 445 -13.56 18.85 12.19
N VAL A 446 -13.18 18.60 10.93
CA VAL A 446 -14.03 18.91 9.77
C VAL A 446 -15.29 18.06 9.73
N LEU A 447 -15.18 16.81 10.16
CA LEU A 447 -16.23 15.80 10.01
C LEU A 447 -17.12 15.66 11.26
N ASP A 448 -16.67 16.09 12.42
CA ASP A 448 -17.43 16.00 13.66
C ASP A 448 -18.53 17.07 13.69
N PRO A 449 -19.82 16.68 13.71
CA PRO A 449 -20.93 17.62 13.79
C PRO A 449 -20.93 18.52 15.04
N GLU A 450 -20.18 18.13 16.08
CA GLU A 450 -20.06 18.93 17.31
C GLU A 450 -18.97 19.99 17.22
N GLN A 451 -18.01 19.86 16.28
CA GLN A 451 -16.86 20.74 16.13
C GLN A 451 -16.87 21.51 14.81
N ASN A 452 -17.48 20.97 13.74
CA ASN A 452 -17.39 21.51 12.39
C ASN A 452 -18.03 22.89 12.20
N HIS A 453 -18.86 23.34 13.15
CA HIS A 453 -19.45 24.67 13.10
C HIS A 453 -18.46 25.78 13.50
N THR A 454 -17.35 25.42 14.16
CA THR A 454 -16.26 26.34 14.58
C THR A 454 -14.92 25.94 13.93
N PHE A 455 -14.97 25.38 12.73
CA PHE A 455 -13.76 24.99 12.02
C PHE A 455 -12.83 26.18 11.80
N THR A 456 -11.57 26.07 12.22
CA THR A 456 -10.58 27.13 12.11
C THR A 456 -9.42 26.71 11.20
N ASP A 457 -9.27 27.42 10.09
CA ASP A 457 -8.13 27.29 9.17
C ASP A 457 -6.97 28.17 9.65
N HIS A 458 -5.75 27.66 9.63
CA HIS A 458 -4.56 28.36 10.12
C HIS A 458 -4.17 29.61 9.29
N TYR A 459 -4.61 29.68 8.01
CA TYR A 459 -4.39 30.84 7.17
C TYR A 459 -5.45 31.92 7.43
N VAL A 460 -6.70 31.49 7.52
CA VAL A 460 -7.86 32.40 7.66
C VAL A 460 -8.01 32.90 9.09
N GLU A 461 -7.69 32.07 10.09
CA GLU A 461 -7.68 32.41 11.52
C GLU A 461 -9.01 32.99 12.04
N VAL A 462 -10.13 32.60 11.44
CA VAL A 462 -11.50 32.88 11.90
C VAL A 462 -12.33 31.61 11.78
N GLU A 463 -13.35 31.50 12.63
CA GLU A 463 -14.26 30.35 12.60
C GLU A 463 -15.10 30.34 11.32
N TYR A 464 -15.18 29.18 10.68
CA TYR A 464 -15.98 28.93 9.49
C TYR A 464 -16.94 27.77 9.71
N ASP A 465 -18.23 28.00 9.51
CA ASP A 465 -19.27 27.00 9.75
C ASP A 465 -19.38 26.02 8.56
N LEU A 466 -19.03 24.75 8.82
CA LEU A 466 -19.15 23.65 7.87
C LEU A 466 -20.39 22.76 8.14
N SER A 467 -21.28 23.12 9.08
CA SER A 467 -22.43 22.29 9.50
C SER A 467 -23.46 22.04 8.39
N ASP A 468 -23.52 22.90 7.38
CA ASP A 468 -24.41 22.76 6.22
C ASP A 468 -23.82 21.89 5.10
N VAL A 469 -22.53 21.54 5.19
CA VAL A 469 -21.82 20.73 4.20
C VAL A 469 -22.23 19.25 4.34
N MET A 470 -22.58 18.64 3.24
CA MET A 470 -22.80 17.19 3.20
C MET A 470 -21.51 16.48 2.84
N PHE A 471 -20.88 15.79 3.78
CA PHE A 471 -19.68 15.00 3.54
C PHE A 471 -20.04 13.59 3.12
N VAL A 472 -19.34 13.10 2.09
CA VAL A 472 -19.37 11.70 1.64
C VAL A 472 -17.93 11.25 1.46
N ALA A 473 -17.56 10.12 2.00
CA ALA A 473 -16.22 9.56 1.88
C ALA A 473 -16.17 8.40 0.89
N THR A 474 -15.02 8.16 0.28
CA THR A 474 -14.77 6.94 -0.48
C THR A 474 -13.47 6.28 -0.04
N ALA A 475 -13.45 4.95 -0.04
CA ALA A 475 -12.26 4.16 0.25
C ALA A 475 -12.19 2.93 -0.67
N ASN A 476 -11.00 2.42 -0.91
CA ASN A 476 -10.84 1.17 -1.64
C ASN A 476 -10.73 -0.03 -0.69
N SER A 477 -10.32 0.20 0.55
CA SER A 477 -10.15 -0.81 1.60
C SER A 477 -10.67 -0.29 2.93
N MET A 478 -10.77 -1.18 3.93
CA MET A 478 -11.15 -0.83 5.30
C MET A 478 -9.96 -0.28 6.12
N ASN A 479 -8.82 -0.04 5.50
CA ASN A 479 -7.65 0.53 6.17
C ASN A 479 -7.82 2.05 6.38
N ILE A 480 -8.82 2.41 7.15
CA ILE A 480 -9.17 3.78 7.53
C ILE A 480 -8.82 3.92 9.01
N PRO A 481 -8.27 5.06 9.46
CA PRO A 481 -8.03 5.30 10.87
C PRO A 481 -9.30 5.09 11.71
N GLU A 482 -9.18 4.34 12.81
CA GLU A 482 -10.29 3.93 13.67
C GLU A 482 -11.18 5.12 14.15
N PRO A 483 -10.60 6.27 14.56
CA PRO A 483 -11.41 7.43 14.96
C PRO A 483 -12.30 8.01 13.85
N LEU A 484 -11.88 7.85 12.58
CA LEU A 484 -12.70 8.25 11.44
C LEU A 484 -13.78 7.21 11.13
N LEU A 485 -13.46 5.92 11.29
CA LEU A 485 -14.42 4.83 11.11
C LEU A 485 -15.64 4.95 12.02
N ASP A 486 -15.44 5.33 13.28
CA ASP A 486 -16.51 5.50 14.27
C ASP A 486 -17.53 6.58 13.88
N ARG A 487 -17.15 7.50 13.00
CA ARG A 487 -18.01 8.59 12.49
C ARG A 487 -18.61 8.30 11.12
N MET A 488 -18.31 7.13 10.56
CA MET A 488 -18.71 6.77 9.20
C MET A 488 -19.74 5.65 9.16
N GLU A 489 -20.78 5.82 8.38
CA GLU A 489 -21.68 4.74 7.98
C GLU A 489 -21.12 4.09 6.72
N ILE A 490 -20.68 2.83 6.86
CA ILE A 490 -20.00 2.11 5.79
C ILE A 490 -21.00 1.45 4.86
N ILE A 491 -20.99 1.84 3.60
CA ILE A 491 -21.71 1.17 2.52
C ILE A 491 -20.72 0.43 1.64
N ARG A 492 -20.78 -0.90 1.66
CA ARG A 492 -19.87 -1.74 0.88
C ARG A 492 -20.40 -1.92 -0.55
N LEU A 493 -19.57 -1.56 -1.51
CA LEU A 493 -19.79 -1.81 -2.93
C LEU A 493 -18.97 -3.02 -3.34
N SER A 494 -19.64 -4.06 -3.79
CA SER A 494 -19.01 -5.24 -4.36
C SER A 494 -18.63 -5.00 -5.83
N GLY A 495 -17.82 -5.91 -6.39
CA GLY A 495 -17.55 -5.93 -7.81
C GLY A 495 -18.78 -6.30 -8.64
N TYR A 496 -18.77 -5.94 -9.92
CA TYR A 496 -19.84 -6.23 -10.87
C TYR A 496 -19.71 -7.63 -11.48
N THR A 497 -20.86 -8.27 -11.72
CA THR A 497 -20.97 -9.48 -12.52
C THR A 497 -20.66 -9.17 -14.00
N GLU A 498 -20.46 -10.21 -14.82
CA GLU A 498 -20.26 -10.03 -16.26
C GLU A 498 -21.48 -9.39 -16.93
N ALA A 499 -22.69 -9.80 -16.52
CA ALA A 499 -23.96 -9.26 -17.02
C ALA A 499 -24.13 -7.78 -16.62
N GLU A 500 -23.83 -7.42 -15.38
CA GLU A 500 -23.84 -6.02 -14.93
C GLU A 500 -22.83 -5.19 -15.71
N LYS A 501 -21.60 -5.67 -15.88
CA LYS A 501 -20.56 -4.98 -16.68
C LYS A 501 -20.99 -4.78 -18.13
N LEU A 502 -21.62 -5.76 -18.72
CA LEU A 502 -22.16 -5.67 -20.08
C LEU A 502 -23.23 -4.58 -20.17
N ASN A 503 -24.18 -4.56 -19.24
CA ASN A 503 -25.23 -3.55 -19.20
C ASN A 503 -24.65 -2.15 -18.97
N ILE A 504 -23.74 -2.00 -18.01
CA ILE A 504 -23.05 -0.75 -17.74
C ILE A 504 -22.28 -0.27 -18.99
N ALA A 505 -21.58 -1.17 -19.67
CA ALA A 505 -20.83 -0.83 -20.86
C ALA A 505 -21.72 -0.33 -21.99
N MET A 506 -22.85 -1.01 -22.24
CA MET A 506 -23.75 -0.68 -23.35
C MET A 506 -24.57 0.59 -23.09
N HIS A 507 -25.06 0.78 -21.87
CA HIS A 507 -25.95 1.90 -21.54
C HIS A 507 -25.23 3.17 -21.09
N TYR A 508 -24.05 3.05 -20.48
CA TYR A 508 -23.34 4.19 -19.88
C TYR A 508 -21.96 4.46 -20.49
N LEU A 509 -21.08 3.42 -20.53
CA LEU A 509 -19.69 3.66 -20.94
C LEU A 509 -19.57 3.94 -22.45
N LEU A 510 -20.23 3.14 -23.28
CA LEU A 510 -20.14 3.28 -24.72
C LEU A 510 -20.71 4.64 -25.22
N PRO A 511 -21.91 5.07 -24.80
CA PRO A 511 -22.42 6.40 -25.16
C PRO A 511 -21.51 7.54 -24.66
N LYS A 512 -20.98 7.44 -23.45
CA LYS A 512 -20.05 8.41 -22.88
C LYS A 512 -18.77 8.51 -23.71
N GLN A 513 -18.16 7.37 -24.05
CA GLN A 513 -16.93 7.33 -24.84
C GLN A 513 -17.15 7.81 -26.29
N LEU A 514 -18.26 7.49 -26.90
CA LEU A 514 -18.61 8.03 -28.22
C LEU A 514 -18.67 9.55 -28.21
N LYS A 515 -19.37 10.13 -27.21
CA LYS A 515 -19.47 11.59 -27.02
C LYS A 515 -18.09 12.23 -26.81
N MET A 516 -17.25 11.62 -25.93
CA MET A 516 -15.90 12.13 -25.63
C MET A 516 -14.95 12.13 -26.84
N HIS A 517 -15.13 11.17 -27.75
CA HIS A 517 -14.29 11.04 -28.95
C HIS A 517 -14.95 11.67 -30.21
N GLY A 518 -16.08 12.35 -30.08
CA GLY A 518 -16.74 13.00 -31.20
C GLY A 518 -17.35 12.04 -32.25
N LEU A 519 -17.61 10.79 -31.83
CA LEU A 519 -18.21 9.77 -32.70
C LEU A 519 -19.73 9.79 -32.62
N LYS A 520 -20.39 9.72 -33.76
CA LYS A 520 -21.83 9.49 -33.84
C LYS A 520 -22.16 8.01 -33.74
N LYS A 521 -23.32 7.66 -33.18
CA LYS A 521 -23.79 6.26 -33.09
C LYS A 521 -23.88 5.58 -34.46
N SER A 522 -24.03 6.34 -35.56
CA SER A 522 -24.07 5.84 -36.94
C SER A 522 -22.68 5.45 -37.49
N GLU A 523 -21.60 6.03 -36.96
CA GLU A 523 -20.22 5.86 -37.44
C GLU A 523 -19.49 4.64 -36.88
N ILE A 524 -19.96 4.11 -35.77
CA ILE A 524 -19.38 2.90 -35.15
C ILE A 524 -20.47 1.92 -34.68
N SER A 525 -20.19 0.64 -34.81
CA SER A 525 -21.05 -0.43 -34.31
C SER A 525 -20.23 -1.40 -33.46
N ILE A 526 -20.57 -1.51 -32.19
CA ILE A 526 -20.01 -2.47 -31.24
C ILE A 526 -21.17 -3.26 -30.64
N THR A 527 -21.17 -4.57 -30.82
CA THR A 527 -22.27 -5.45 -30.36
C THR A 527 -22.02 -5.89 -28.90
N ALA A 528 -23.10 -6.29 -28.22
CA ALA A 528 -23.04 -6.88 -26.89
C ALA A 528 -22.07 -8.09 -26.82
N LYS A 529 -22.00 -8.89 -27.89
CA LYS A 529 -21.05 -10.01 -27.98
C LYS A 529 -19.59 -9.53 -27.91
N VAL A 530 -19.25 -8.46 -28.64
CA VAL A 530 -17.91 -7.90 -28.64
C VAL A 530 -17.57 -7.33 -27.26
N VAL A 531 -18.51 -6.64 -26.61
CA VAL A 531 -18.29 -6.11 -25.25
C VAL A 531 -18.05 -7.25 -24.26
N ARG A 532 -18.80 -8.36 -24.39
CA ARG A 532 -18.57 -9.56 -23.58
C ARG A 532 -17.16 -10.13 -23.77
N GLU A 533 -16.69 -10.22 -25.03
CA GLU A 533 -15.32 -10.65 -25.34
C GLU A 533 -14.27 -9.69 -24.74
N ILE A 534 -14.53 -8.36 -24.70
CA ILE A 534 -13.63 -7.39 -24.06
C ILE A 534 -13.59 -7.66 -22.57
N ILE A 535 -14.73 -7.89 -21.92
CA ILE A 535 -14.81 -8.21 -20.49
C ILE A 535 -14.00 -9.47 -20.16
N GLN A 536 -14.14 -10.50 -20.98
CA GLN A 536 -13.54 -11.81 -20.75
C GLN A 536 -12.03 -11.85 -21.02
N TYR A 537 -11.57 -11.23 -22.12
CA TYR A 537 -10.19 -11.41 -22.59
C TYR A 537 -9.28 -10.19 -22.42
N TYR A 538 -9.83 -9.00 -22.16
CA TYR A 538 -9.04 -7.75 -22.09
C TYR A 538 -9.21 -6.98 -20.78
N SER A 539 -10.22 -7.29 -19.97
CA SER A 539 -10.43 -6.62 -18.68
C SER A 539 -10.61 -7.61 -17.53
N ARG A 540 -9.62 -7.68 -16.64
CA ARG A 540 -9.70 -8.48 -15.41
C ARG A 540 -9.71 -7.51 -14.22
N GLU A 541 -10.91 -7.14 -13.79
CA GLU A 541 -11.12 -6.17 -12.73
C GLU A 541 -12.48 -6.39 -12.03
N ALA A 542 -12.60 -5.94 -10.78
CA ALA A 542 -13.87 -5.96 -10.06
C ALA A 542 -14.87 -4.92 -10.63
N GLY A 543 -14.36 -3.74 -10.99
CA GLY A 543 -15.14 -2.64 -11.57
C GLY A 543 -15.20 -2.63 -13.09
N VAL A 544 -15.29 -1.43 -13.67
CA VAL A 544 -15.41 -1.19 -15.12
C VAL A 544 -14.41 -0.17 -15.67
N ARG A 545 -13.36 0.18 -14.90
CA ARG A 545 -12.38 1.21 -15.30
C ARG A 545 -11.51 0.76 -16.47
N LYS A 546 -11.02 -0.48 -16.45
CA LYS A 546 -10.23 -1.06 -17.52
C LYS A 546 -11.09 -1.29 -18.76
N LEU A 547 -12.32 -1.76 -18.57
CA LEU A 547 -13.30 -1.92 -19.63
C LEU A 547 -13.57 -0.59 -20.35
N GLU A 548 -13.74 0.50 -19.59
CA GLU A 548 -13.87 1.85 -20.15
C GLU A 548 -12.65 2.27 -20.97
N GLN A 549 -11.44 1.97 -20.49
CA GLN A 549 -10.20 2.26 -21.21
C GLN A 549 -10.07 1.48 -22.52
N GLU A 550 -10.47 0.21 -22.55
CA GLU A 550 -10.43 -0.60 -23.77
C GLU A 550 -11.49 -0.14 -24.78
N ILE A 551 -12.70 0.24 -24.32
CA ILE A 551 -13.71 0.87 -25.18
C ILE A 551 -13.18 2.19 -25.76
N ALA A 552 -12.56 3.03 -24.95
CA ALA A 552 -11.94 4.28 -25.38
C ALA A 552 -10.83 4.05 -26.44
N LYS A 553 -10.03 2.98 -26.28
CA LYS A 553 -9.00 2.59 -27.25
C LYS A 553 -9.60 2.20 -28.60
N ILE A 554 -10.71 1.48 -28.59
CA ILE A 554 -11.45 1.16 -29.81
C ILE A 554 -11.97 2.44 -30.46
N CYS A 555 -12.60 3.34 -29.71
CA CYS A 555 -13.10 4.61 -30.22
C CYS A 555 -11.99 5.46 -30.85
N ARG A 556 -10.82 5.60 -30.19
CA ARG A 556 -9.67 6.33 -30.77
C ARG A 556 -9.19 5.73 -32.10
N LYS A 557 -9.09 4.41 -32.20
CA LYS A 557 -8.69 3.75 -33.44
C LYS A 557 -9.74 3.87 -34.52
N ALA A 558 -11.03 3.82 -34.17
CA ALA A 558 -12.12 4.04 -35.11
C ALA A 558 -12.11 5.46 -35.67
N VAL A 559 -11.88 6.48 -34.85
CA VAL A 559 -11.72 7.86 -35.34
C VAL A 559 -10.54 7.96 -36.30
N LYS A 560 -9.39 7.37 -35.96
CA LYS A 560 -8.23 7.36 -36.86
C LYS A 560 -8.55 6.72 -38.18
N GLU A 561 -9.28 5.61 -38.20
CA GLU A 561 -9.64 4.85 -39.41
C GLU A 561 -10.62 5.64 -40.30
N LEU A 562 -11.62 6.28 -39.68
CA LEU A 562 -12.61 7.13 -40.42
C LEU A 562 -11.93 8.35 -41.05
N LEU A 563 -10.98 8.97 -40.36
CA LEU A 563 -10.23 10.12 -40.88
C LEU A 563 -9.23 9.72 -41.98
N SER A 564 -8.62 8.54 -41.86
CA SER A 564 -7.63 8.06 -42.82
C SER A 564 -8.28 7.55 -44.11
N LYS A 565 -9.49 6.96 -44.03
CA LYS A 565 -10.20 6.37 -45.14
C LYS A 565 -11.47 7.16 -45.41
N LYS A 566 -11.38 8.22 -46.23
CA LYS A 566 -12.53 9.13 -46.53
C LYS A 566 -13.77 8.44 -47.09
N SER A 567 -13.62 7.25 -47.71
CA SER A 567 -14.73 6.44 -48.19
C SER A 567 -15.48 5.64 -47.15
N LEU A 568 -14.88 5.47 -45.94
CA LEU A 568 -15.47 4.67 -44.89
C LEU A 568 -16.46 5.50 -44.05
N LYS A 569 -17.73 5.16 -44.12
CA LYS A 569 -18.79 5.85 -43.36
C LYS A 569 -19.08 5.22 -42.00
N LYS A 570 -18.70 3.97 -41.79
CA LYS A 570 -19.02 3.21 -40.59
C LYS A 570 -17.94 2.17 -40.27
N VAL A 571 -17.48 2.14 -39.06
CA VAL A 571 -16.58 1.12 -38.52
C VAL A 571 -17.41 0.06 -37.80
N ILE A 572 -17.23 -1.21 -38.18
CA ILE A 572 -17.89 -2.35 -37.54
C ILE A 572 -16.85 -3.14 -36.77
N VAL A 573 -16.95 -3.15 -35.45
CA VAL A 573 -16.10 -3.95 -34.56
C VAL A 573 -16.81 -5.27 -34.27
N ASN A 574 -16.15 -6.38 -34.59
CA ASN A 574 -16.65 -7.73 -34.38
C ASN A 574 -15.55 -8.64 -33.80
N SER A 575 -15.89 -9.85 -33.42
CA SER A 575 -14.95 -10.82 -32.82
C SER A 575 -13.72 -11.11 -33.68
N LYS A 576 -13.84 -11.03 -35.02
CA LYS A 576 -12.73 -11.33 -35.94
C LYS A 576 -11.71 -10.21 -36.05
N ASN A 577 -12.14 -8.96 -35.88
CA ASN A 577 -11.23 -7.78 -35.95
C ASN A 577 -10.93 -7.14 -34.62
N LEU A 578 -11.44 -7.68 -33.51
CA LEU A 578 -11.22 -7.13 -32.17
C LEU A 578 -9.71 -7.04 -31.82
N GLU A 579 -8.95 -8.04 -32.24
CA GLU A 579 -7.48 -8.06 -32.02
C GLU A 579 -6.74 -6.94 -32.75
N VAL A 580 -7.27 -6.45 -33.88
CA VAL A 580 -6.68 -5.28 -34.58
C VAL A 580 -6.81 -4.02 -33.73
N TYR A 581 -7.90 -3.89 -32.98
CA TYR A 581 -8.15 -2.72 -32.11
C TYR A 581 -7.45 -2.85 -30.76
N LEU A 582 -7.49 -4.00 -30.13
CA LEU A 582 -7.02 -4.18 -28.76
C LEU A 582 -5.66 -4.87 -28.63
N GLY A 583 -5.23 -5.59 -29.64
CA GLY A 583 -4.07 -6.48 -29.63
C GLY A 583 -4.46 -7.91 -29.30
N VAL A 584 -3.48 -8.78 -29.09
CA VAL A 584 -3.70 -10.17 -28.67
C VAL A 584 -4.46 -10.25 -27.37
N LYS A 585 -5.21 -11.31 -27.17
CA LYS A 585 -5.93 -11.57 -25.91
C LYS A 585 -4.94 -11.59 -24.75
N VAL A 586 -5.24 -10.81 -23.73
CA VAL A 586 -4.35 -10.63 -22.56
C VAL A 586 -4.61 -11.71 -21.52
N TYR A 587 -5.88 -12.10 -21.38
CA TYR A 587 -6.30 -13.07 -20.38
C TYR A 587 -6.91 -14.28 -21.07
N ASP A 588 -6.50 -15.45 -20.63
CA ASP A 588 -7.28 -16.66 -20.89
C ASP A 588 -8.38 -16.75 -19.83
N ILE A 589 -9.55 -17.17 -20.23
CA ILE A 589 -10.56 -17.58 -19.26
C ILE A 589 -9.94 -18.77 -18.57
N GLY A 590 -9.55 -18.61 -17.30
CA GLY A 590 -9.06 -19.71 -16.49
C GLY A 590 -10.16 -20.76 -16.41
N LEU A 591 -10.23 -21.59 -17.42
CA LEU A 591 -11.15 -22.72 -17.43
C LEU A 591 -10.63 -23.70 -16.39
N ALA A 592 -11.52 -24.13 -15.51
CA ALA A 592 -11.27 -25.26 -14.64
C ALA A 592 -10.66 -26.39 -15.48
N SER A 593 -9.74 -27.15 -14.90
CA SER A 593 -9.13 -28.29 -15.55
C SER A 593 -10.24 -29.15 -16.15
N LYS A 594 -10.12 -29.55 -17.41
CA LYS A 594 -11.13 -30.39 -18.09
C LYS A 594 -11.07 -31.85 -17.66
N LYS A 595 -10.05 -32.24 -16.89
CA LYS A 595 -9.80 -33.63 -16.50
C LYS A 595 -9.62 -33.71 -14.99
N ASN A 596 -10.22 -34.75 -14.40
CA ASN A 596 -9.99 -35.07 -13.01
C ASN A 596 -8.51 -35.44 -12.81
N GLN A 597 -7.86 -34.77 -11.85
CA GLN A 597 -6.43 -34.97 -11.59
C GLN A 597 -6.20 -35.39 -10.14
N ILE A 598 -5.08 -36.09 -9.92
CA ILE A 598 -4.66 -36.51 -8.59
C ILE A 598 -3.82 -35.37 -8.01
N GLY A 599 -4.07 -35.04 -6.74
CA GLY A 599 -3.31 -34.00 -6.04
C GLY A 599 -3.55 -32.58 -6.53
N GLN A 600 -4.49 -32.35 -7.46
CA GLN A 600 -4.84 -31.01 -7.95
C GLN A 600 -6.29 -30.66 -7.56
N VAL A 601 -6.44 -29.50 -6.94
CA VAL A 601 -7.72 -28.97 -6.44
C VAL A 601 -7.91 -27.54 -6.94
N THR A 602 -9.15 -27.22 -7.29
CA THR A 602 -9.54 -25.83 -7.60
C THR A 602 -10.08 -25.18 -6.32
N GLY A 603 -9.34 -24.25 -5.77
CA GLY A 603 -9.76 -23.36 -4.70
C GLY A 603 -10.35 -22.06 -5.23
N LEU A 604 -10.98 -21.29 -4.37
CA LEU A 604 -11.51 -19.96 -4.67
C LEU A 604 -10.79 -18.91 -3.82
N ALA A 605 -10.13 -17.96 -4.47
CA ALA A 605 -9.45 -16.85 -3.85
C ALA A 605 -10.21 -15.54 -4.08
N TRP A 606 -10.03 -14.61 -3.16
CA TRP A 606 -10.47 -13.23 -3.31
C TRP A 606 -9.24 -12.32 -3.37
N THR A 607 -9.27 -11.38 -4.30
CA THR A 607 -8.22 -10.38 -4.51
C THR A 607 -8.85 -8.99 -4.64
N GLN A 608 -8.04 -7.93 -4.55
CA GLN A 608 -8.51 -6.56 -4.75
C GLN A 608 -9.13 -6.31 -6.14
N VAL A 609 -8.86 -7.17 -7.11
CA VAL A 609 -9.42 -7.09 -8.47
C VAL A 609 -10.63 -8.01 -8.67
N GLY A 610 -11.04 -8.74 -7.64
CA GLY A 610 -12.20 -9.65 -7.66
C GLY A 610 -11.83 -11.08 -7.27
N GLY A 611 -12.75 -12.01 -7.48
CA GLY A 611 -12.54 -13.43 -7.23
C GLY A 611 -11.75 -14.11 -8.35
N GLU A 612 -10.95 -15.11 -7.99
CA GLU A 612 -10.11 -15.90 -8.90
C GLU A 612 -10.15 -17.38 -8.56
N LEU A 613 -9.95 -18.24 -9.58
CA LEU A 613 -9.71 -19.66 -9.37
C LEU A 613 -8.25 -19.85 -8.92
N LEU A 614 -8.06 -20.59 -7.85
CA LEU A 614 -6.76 -20.89 -7.29
C LEU A 614 -6.46 -22.37 -7.49
N THR A 615 -5.47 -22.68 -8.27
CA THR A 615 -5.00 -24.07 -8.39
C THR A 615 -4.14 -24.41 -7.17
N ILE A 616 -4.43 -25.52 -6.51
CA ILE A 616 -3.68 -26.07 -5.39
C ILE A 616 -3.17 -27.43 -5.83
N GLU A 617 -1.87 -27.62 -5.79
CA GLU A 617 -1.22 -28.86 -6.20
C GLU A 617 -0.51 -29.48 -5.01
N ALA A 618 -0.67 -30.79 -4.84
CA ALA A 618 0.06 -31.58 -3.85
C ALA A 618 0.68 -32.80 -4.52
N VAL A 619 1.95 -33.03 -4.26
CA VAL A 619 2.70 -34.19 -4.75
C VAL A 619 3.38 -34.89 -3.59
N VAL A 620 3.31 -36.20 -3.58
CA VAL A 620 3.96 -37.05 -2.61
C VAL A 620 5.26 -37.59 -3.20
N LEU A 621 6.36 -37.36 -2.52
CA LEU A 621 7.71 -37.82 -2.89
C LEU A 621 8.27 -38.76 -1.82
N GLN A 622 9.11 -39.69 -2.20
CA GLN A 622 9.84 -40.44 -1.20
C GLN A 622 10.82 -39.53 -0.45
N GLY A 623 10.78 -39.53 0.86
CA GLY A 623 11.59 -38.64 1.65
C GLY A 623 11.63 -38.97 3.14
N LYS A 624 11.85 -37.92 3.95
CA LYS A 624 12.01 -38.02 5.41
C LYS A 624 10.97 -37.24 6.20
N GLY A 625 9.83 -37.02 5.62
CA GLY A 625 8.72 -36.31 6.27
C GLY A 625 8.78 -34.78 6.16
N LYS A 626 9.44 -34.22 5.15
CA LYS A 626 9.48 -32.77 4.95
C LYS A 626 8.23 -32.31 4.25
N THR A 627 7.67 -31.18 4.75
CA THR A 627 6.67 -30.41 4.02
C THR A 627 7.37 -29.31 3.23
N ILE A 628 7.29 -29.39 1.90
CA ILE A 628 7.88 -28.41 0.99
C ILE A 628 6.74 -27.50 0.51
N ILE A 629 6.92 -26.19 0.65
CA ILE A 629 5.91 -25.19 0.32
C ILE A 629 6.48 -24.25 -0.73
N THR A 630 5.77 -24.07 -1.85
CA THR A 630 6.16 -23.15 -2.92
C THR A 630 4.95 -22.38 -3.47
N GLY A 631 5.19 -21.20 -4.06
CA GLY A 631 4.12 -20.36 -4.64
C GLY A 631 4.03 -18.97 -4.02
N LYS A 632 5.07 -18.51 -3.27
CA LYS A 632 5.13 -17.19 -2.62
C LYS A 632 3.97 -16.97 -1.65
N LEU A 633 3.83 -17.89 -0.70
CA LEU A 633 2.75 -17.93 0.28
C LEU A 633 3.11 -17.13 1.52
N GLY A 634 2.17 -16.33 2.02
CA GLY A 634 2.26 -15.61 3.28
C GLY A 634 2.17 -16.53 4.49
N GLU A 635 2.39 -15.97 5.67
CA GLU A 635 2.48 -16.75 6.93
C GLU A 635 1.15 -17.44 7.26
N VAL A 636 0.01 -16.78 7.11
CA VAL A 636 -1.32 -17.34 7.38
C VAL A 636 -1.63 -18.52 6.47
N MET A 637 -1.22 -18.48 5.20
CA MET A 637 -1.39 -19.58 4.27
C MET A 637 -0.49 -20.78 4.65
N GLN A 638 0.73 -20.53 5.12
CA GLN A 638 1.63 -21.57 5.60
C GLN A 638 1.10 -22.25 6.85
N GLU A 639 0.56 -21.50 7.82
CA GLU A 639 -0.14 -22.06 8.99
C GLU A 639 -1.32 -22.93 8.58
N SER A 640 -2.10 -22.48 7.60
CA SER A 640 -3.22 -23.25 7.04
C SER A 640 -2.78 -24.59 6.44
N ILE A 641 -1.61 -24.63 5.80
CA ILE A 641 -0.99 -25.88 5.29
C ILE A 641 -0.64 -26.81 6.46
N HIS A 642 -0.05 -26.30 7.52
CA HIS A 642 0.28 -27.09 8.71
C HIS A 642 -0.96 -27.64 9.42
N ALA A 643 -2.03 -26.82 9.50
CA ALA A 643 -3.31 -27.26 10.03
C ALA A 643 -3.92 -28.38 9.18
N ALA A 644 -3.96 -28.22 7.85
CA ALA A 644 -4.44 -29.22 6.91
C ALA A 644 -3.67 -30.53 7.02
N MET A 645 -2.33 -30.48 7.12
CA MET A 645 -1.49 -31.64 7.33
C MET A 645 -1.85 -32.38 8.64
N SER A 646 -2.07 -31.66 9.72
CA SER A 646 -2.45 -32.22 11.01
C SER A 646 -3.81 -32.93 10.95
N VAL A 647 -4.79 -32.33 10.24
CA VAL A 647 -6.09 -32.92 9.99
C VAL A 647 -5.98 -34.23 9.18
N VAL A 648 -5.17 -34.26 8.13
CA VAL A 648 -4.99 -35.46 7.33
C VAL A 648 -4.30 -36.57 8.16
N ARG A 649 -3.30 -36.21 8.97
CA ARG A 649 -2.64 -37.18 9.88
C ARG A 649 -3.62 -37.79 10.88
N SER A 650 -4.48 -36.96 11.49
CA SER A 650 -5.48 -37.44 12.46
C SER A 650 -6.51 -38.40 11.85
N ARG A 651 -6.72 -38.35 10.54
CA ARG A 651 -7.66 -39.17 9.78
C ARG A 651 -7.00 -40.27 8.94
N ALA A 652 -5.71 -40.44 9.04
CA ALA A 652 -4.95 -41.34 8.17
C ALA A 652 -5.55 -42.75 8.10
N THR A 653 -5.84 -43.39 9.23
CA THR A 653 -6.45 -44.71 9.33
C THR A 653 -7.81 -44.80 8.62
N LYS A 654 -8.68 -43.79 8.82
CA LYS A 654 -10.00 -43.74 8.17
C LYS A 654 -9.90 -43.57 6.66
N LEU A 655 -8.88 -42.83 6.19
CA LEU A 655 -8.64 -42.56 4.78
C LEU A 655 -7.80 -43.63 4.07
N GLY A 656 -7.48 -44.74 4.76
CA GLY A 656 -6.66 -45.74 4.13
C GLY A 656 -5.21 -45.32 3.86
N ILE A 657 -4.71 -44.35 4.60
CA ILE A 657 -3.36 -43.83 4.53
C ILE A 657 -2.52 -44.49 5.63
N ALA A 658 -1.31 -44.90 5.34
CA ALA A 658 -0.40 -45.49 6.32
C ALA A 658 -0.13 -44.51 7.46
N GLU A 659 -0.21 -44.95 8.72
CA GLU A 659 -0.05 -44.09 9.91
C GLU A 659 1.32 -43.37 9.93
N ASN A 660 2.34 -43.98 9.35
CA ASN A 660 3.71 -43.45 9.29
C ASN A 660 4.07 -42.76 7.96
N PHE A 661 3.04 -42.36 7.17
CA PHE A 661 3.27 -41.69 5.89
C PHE A 661 4.11 -40.43 6.01
N TYR A 662 3.95 -39.71 7.11
CA TYR A 662 4.65 -38.45 7.39
C TYR A 662 6.15 -38.63 7.74
N GLU A 663 6.62 -39.86 7.95
CA GLU A 663 8.04 -40.20 8.19
C GLU A 663 8.75 -40.66 6.93
N LYS A 664 7.99 -41.19 5.96
CA LYS A 664 8.52 -41.84 4.76
C LYS A 664 8.33 -41.04 3.48
N ASN A 665 7.47 -40.04 3.51
CA ASN A 665 7.14 -39.27 2.34
C ASN A 665 7.32 -37.78 2.62
N ASP A 666 7.98 -37.09 1.70
CA ASP A 666 7.94 -35.62 1.63
C ASP A 666 6.69 -35.19 0.86
N ILE A 667 6.00 -34.19 1.34
CA ILE A 667 4.81 -33.64 0.69
C ILE A 667 5.12 -32.25 0.18
N HIS A 668 5.06 -32.09 -1.14
CA HIS A 668 5.28 -30.80 -1.79
C HIS A 668 3.92 -30.19 -2.17
N ILE A 669 3.62 -29.04 -1.59
CA ILE A 669 2.42 -28.25 -1.88
C ILE A 669 2.84 -27.03 -2.68
N HIS A 670 2.23 -26.88 -3.83
CA HIS A 670 2.50 -25.78 -4.75
C HIS A 670 1.22 -25.04 -5.13
N LEU A 671 1.26 -23.71 -5.02
CA LEU A 671 0.22 -22.86 -5.56
C LEU A 671 0.82 -22.05 -6.72
N PRO A 672 0.49 -22.39 -7.98
CA PRO A 672 1.01 -21.71 -9.16
C PRO A 672 0.81 -20.19 -9.15
N GLU A 673 1.42 -19.49 -10.12
CA GLU A 673 1.45 -18.01 -10.23
C GLU A 673 2.28 -17.34 -9.11
N GLY A 674 3.52 -17.74 -8.94
CA GLY A 674 4.46 -17.21 -7.93
C GLY A 674 4.77 -15.71 -8.04
N ALA A 675 4.35 -15.03 -9.12
CA ALA A 675 4.48 -13.59 -9.27
C ALA A 675 3.53 -12.80 -8.32
N THR A 676 2.39 -13.41 -7.94
CA THR A 676 1.39 -12.80 -7.07
C THR A 676 1.51 -13.39 -5.66
N PRO A 677 1.79 -12.58 -4.62
CA PRO A 677 1.75 -13.05 -3.25
C PRO A 677 0.35 -13.56 -2.89
N LYS A 678 0.28 -14.68 -2.19
CA LYS A 678 -0.97 -15.29 -1.73
C LYS A 678 -0.92 -15.45 -0.23
N ASP A 679 -1.92 -14.94 0.45
CA ASP A 679 -2.06 -15.10 1.89
C ASP A 679 -3.53 -15.24 2.29
N GLY A 680 -3.78 -15.96 3.38
CA GLY A 680 -5.13 -16.13 3.92
C GLY A 680 -5.48 -17.59 4.24
N PRO A 681 -6.39 -17.81 5.22
CA PRO A 681 -6.70 -19.14 5.72
C PRO A 681 -7.68 -19.93 4.84
N SER A 682 -8.36 -19.28 3.88
CA SER A 682 -9.52 -19.83 3.16
C SER A 682 -9.21 -20.96 2.16
N ALA A 683 -7.93 -21.32 1.98
CA ALA A 683 -7.51 -22.45 1.13
C ALA A 683 -7.36 -23.76 1.92
N GLY A 684 -7.50 -23.75 3.25
CA GLY A 684 -7.20 -24.90 4.12
C GLY A 684 -7.96 -26.17 3.77
N ALA A 685 -9.26 -26.08 3.49
CA ALA A 685 -10.07 -27.22 3.06
C ALA A 685 -9.57 -27.80 1.71
N GLY A 686 -9.25 -26.95 0.74
CA GLY A 686 -8.69 -27.35 -0.56
C GLY A 686 -7.31 -28.00 -0.43
N ILE A 687 -6.46 -27.48 0.44
CA ILE A 687 -5.13 -28.03 0.71
C ILE A 687 -5.27 -29.43 1.32
N ALA A 688 -6.15 -29.60 2.31
CA ALA A 688 -6.38 -30.92 2.92
C ALA A 688 -6.87 -31.94 1.89
N LEU A 689 -7.81 -31.55 1.02
CA LEU A 689 -8.28 -32.40 -0.08
C LEU A 689 -7.15 -32.75 -1.07
N ALA A 690 -6.30 -31.79 -1.44
CA ALA A 690 -5.16 -32.04 -2.34
C ALA A 690 -4.18 -33.06 -1.76
N ILE A 691 -3.86 -32.93 -0.46
CA ILE A 691 -2.99 -33.86 0.27
C ILE A 691 -3.61 -35.27 0.32
N VAL A 692 -4.92 -35.37 0.66
CA VAL A 692 -5.62 -36.67 0.70
C VAL A 692 -5.64 -37.30 -0.67
N SER A 693 -5.98 -36.54 -1.72
CA SER A 693 -5.96 -37.02 -3.11
C SER A 693 -4.60 -37.56 -3.52
N ALA A 694 -3.51 -36.84 -3.22
CA ALA A 694 -2.14 -37.24 -3.53
C ALA A 694 -1.73 -38.50 -2.77
N LEU A 695 -2.05 -38.61 -1.48
CA LEU A 695 -1.70 -39.77 -0.64
C LEU A 695 -2.52 -41.00 -0.97
N THR A 696 -3.78 -40.86 -1.34
CA THR A 696 -4.68 -41.98 -1.67
C THR A 696 -4.67 -42.36 -3.14
N ASN A 697 -4.01 -41.55 -3.98
CA ASN A 697 -3.98 -41.70 -5.45
C ASN A 697 -5.39 -41.71 -6.06
N ILE A 698 -6.30 -40.89 -5.48
CA ILE A 698 -7.68 -40.72 -5.92
C ILE A 698 -7.83 -39.33 -6.53
N SER A 699 -8.33 -39.28 -7.77
CA SER A 699 -8.47 -38.01 -8.45
C SER A 699 -9.59 -37.14 -7.85
N VAL A 700 -9.39 -35.84 -7.90
CA VAL A 700 -10.38 -34.83 -7.55
C VAL A 700 -11.22 -34.51 -8.78
N ARG A 701 -12.50 -34.23 -8.59
CA ARG A 701 -13.40 -33.81 -9.64
C ARG A 701 -13.01 -32.42 -10.16
N ALA A 702 -12.85 -32.31 -11.48
CA ALA A 702 -12.44 -31.06 -12.13
C ALA A 702 -13.53 -29.99 -12.15
N ASP A 703 -14.80 -30.38 -12.00
CA ASP A 703 -15.97 -29.49 -12.00
C ASP A 703 -16.31 -28.96 -10.60
N VAL A 704 -15.51 -29.30 -9.58
CA VAL A 704 -15.71 -28.87 -8.19
C VAL A 704 -14.68 -27.82 -7.81
N ALA A 705 -15.12 -26.74 -7.20
CA ALA A 705 -14.27 -25.78 -6.51
C ALA A 705 -14.70 -25.62 -5.05
N MET A 706 -13.78 -25.13 -4.22
CA MET A 706 -14.08 -24.96 -2.80
C MET A 706 -13.38 -23.78 -2.17
N THR A 707 -13.89 -23.40 -1.02
CA THR A 707 -13.26 -22.42 -0.12
C THR A 707 -13.65 -22.75 1.31
N GLY A 708 -12.73 -22.57 2.24
CA GLY A 708 -12.98 -22.81 3.66
C GLY A 708 -11.68 -22.81 4.44
N GLU A 709 -11.66 -22.19 5.59
CA GLU A 709 -10.61 -22.33 6.58
C GLU A 709 -10.82 -23.65 7.30
N ILE A 710 -9.74 -24.35 7.69
CA ILE A 710 -9.80 -25.64 8.34
C ILE A 710 -9.24 -25.57 9.75
N THR A 711 -10.00 -26.10 10.72
CA THR A 711 -9.53 -26.29 12.09
C THR A 711 -8.77 -27.61 12.24
N LEU A 712 -8.01 -27.77 13.32
CA LEU A 712 -7.32 -29.02 13.63
C LEU A 712 -8.25 -30.23 13.82
N ARG A 713 -9.53 -29.96 14.08
CA ARG A 713 -10.57 -30.99 14.18
C ARG A 713 -11.21 -31.33 12.83
N GLY A 714 -10.88 -30.57 11.78
CA GLY A 714 -11.43 -30.73 10.45
C GLY A 714 -12.78 -30.06 10.23
N GLU A 715 -13.16 -29.11 11.09
CA GLU A 715 -14.31 -28.26 10.88
C GLU A 715 -13.93 -27.18 9.85
N VAL A 716 -14.86 -26.87 8.93
CA VAL A 716 -14.68 -25.88 7.90
C VAL A 716 -15.31 -24.57 8.35
N LEU A 717 -14.46 -23.58 8.63
CA LEU A 717 -14.86 -22.28 9.15
C LEU A 717 -15.25 -21.29 8.04
N PRO A 718 -16.05 -20.26 8.38
CA PRO A 718 -16.52 -19.26 7.42
C PRO A 718 -15.37 -18.40 6.87
N ILE A 719 -15.60 -17.89 5.66
CA ILE A 719 -14.64 -17.10 4.91
C ILE A 719 -15.26 -15.76 4.45
N GLY A 720 -14.40 -14.79 4.13
CA GLY A 720 -14.82 -13.54 3.50
C GLY A 720 -14.84 -13.60 1.97
N GLY A 721 -15.59 -12.67 1.35
CA GLY A 721 -15.62 -12.49 -0.09
C GLY A 721 -16.31 -13.62 -0.84
N LEU A 722 -17.36 -14.22 -0.29
CA LEU A 722 -18.08 -15.33 -0.91
C LEU A 722 -18.66 -14.93 -2.26
N LYS A 723 -19.21 -13.73 -2.40
CA LYS A 723 -19.78 -13.23 -3.65
C LYS A 723 -18.78 -13.25 -4.79
N GLU A 724 -17.60 -12.67 -4.56
CA GLU A 724 -16.54 -12.61 -5.57
C GLU A 724 -16.01 -13.99 -5.92
N LYS A 725 -15.91 -14.89 -4.94
CA LYS A 725 -15.47 -16.28 -5.12
C LYS A 725 -16.46 -17.06 -5.98
N LEU A 726 -17.78 -16.96 -5.74
CA LEU A 726 -18.80 -17.62 -6.55
C LEU A 726 -18.87 -17.05 -7.97
N LEU A 727 -18.68 -15.75 -8.14
CA LEU A 727 -18.55 -15.13 -9.46
C LEU A 727 -17.34 -15.66 -10.24
N ALA A 728 -16.22 -15.92 -9.55
CA ALA A 728 -15.05 -16.53 -10.18
C ALA A 728 -15.31 -17.99 -10.57
N ALA A 729 -15.98 -18.76 -9.71
CA ALA A 729 -16.37 -20.13 -10.01
C ALA A 729 -17.29 -20.20 -11.25
N HIS A 730 -18.30 -19.34 -11.31
CA HIS A 730 -19.22 -19.25 -12.45
C HIS A 730 -18.47 -18.89 -13.76
N ARG A 731 -17.60 -17.87 -13.73
CA ARG A 731 -16.77 -17.48 -14.89
C ARG A 731 -15.84 -18.60 -15.33
N GLY A 732 -15.27 -19.34 -14.38
CA GLY A 732 -14.33 -20.42 -14.64
C GLY A 732 -14.99 -21.71 -15.14
N GLY A 733 -16.32 -21.75 -15.26
CA GLY A 733 -17.07 -22.92 -15.72
C GLY A 733 -17.15 -24.05 -14.69
N ILE A 734 -16.95 -23.75 -13.41
CA ILE A 734 -17.20 -24.68 -12.29
C ILE A 734 -18.70 -24.96 -12.22
N LYS A 735 -19.06 -26.17 -11.90
CA LYS A 735 -20.45 -26.59 -11.71
C LYS A 735 -20.83 -26.68 -10.24
N THR A 736 -19.99 -27.30 -9.44
CA THR A 736 -20.25 -27.56 -8.02
C THR A 736 -19.31 -26.72 -7.16
N VAL A 737 -19.85 -26.02 -6.17
CA VAL A 737 -19.03 -25.21 -5.25
C VAL A 737 -19.32 -25.61 -3.81
N LEU A 738 -18.24 -25.95 -3.07
CA LEU A 738 -18.33 -26.26 -1.65
C LEU A 738 -18.01 -25.00 -0.83
N ILE A 739 -18.94 -24.61 0.03
CA ILE A 739 -18.82 -23.43 0.89
C ILE A 739 -19.00 -23.82 2.35
N PRO A 740 -18.42 -23.09 3.30
CA PRO A 740 -18.71 -23.33 4.72
C PRO A 740 -20.20 -23.14 5.05
N GLU A 741 -20.77 -24.01 5.90
CA GLU A 741 -22.17 -23.95 6.33
C GLU A 741 -22.55 -22.55 6.85
N GLN A 742 -21.66 -21.91 7.61
CA GLN A 742 -21.90 -20.61 8.21
C GLN A 742 -21.97 -19.46 7.17
N ASN A 743 -21.49 -19.67 5.94
CA ASN A 743 -21.61 -18.70 4.84
C ASN A 743 -22.92 -18.82 4.05
N VAL A 744 -23.85 -19.71 4.41
CA VAL A 744 -25.18 -19.80 3.76
C VAL A 744 -25.94 -18.47 3.86
N LYS A 745 -25.78 -17.75 4.97
CA LYS A 745 -26.36 -16.40 5.14
C LYS A 745 -25.89 -15.40 4.06
N ASP A 746 -24.65 -15.54 3.59
CA ASP A 746 -24.05 -14.62 2.61
C ASP A 746 -24.62 -14.87 1.18
N LEU A 747 -25.30 -16.02 0.95
CA LEU A 747 -25.98 -16.31 -0.31
C LEU A 747 -27.11 -15.32 -0.62
N THR A 748 -27.63 -14.63 0.39
CA THR A 748 -28.63 -13.56 0.20
C THR A 748 -28.12 -12.37 -0.60
N GLU A 749 -26.80 -12.22 -0.66
CA GLU A 749 -26.14 -11.12 -1.39
C GLU A 749 -25.80 -11.47 -2.87
N ILE A 750 -26.06 -12.69 -3.26
CA ILE A 750 -25.68 -13.24 -4.57
C ILE A 750 -26.89 -13.21 -5.51
N SER A 751 -26.67 -12.79 -6.74
CA SER A 751 -27.72 -12.76 -7.76
C SER A 751 -28.25 -14.17 -8.06
N ASP A 752 -29.53 -14.24 -8.35
CA ASP A 752 -30.20 -15.52 -8.66
C ASP A 752 -29.62 -16.18 -9.93
N GLU A 753 -29.09 -15.39 -10.88
CA GLU A 753 -28.37 -15.90 -12.04
C GLU A 753 -27.19 -16.81 -11.64
N VAL A 754 -26.38 -16.39 -10.68
CA VAL A 754 -25.22 -17.15 -10.21
C VAL A 754 -25.64 -18.32 -9.35
N LYS A 755 -26.65 -18.15 -8.48
CA LYS A 755 -27.19 -19.24 -7.64
C LYS A 755 -27.75 -20.38 -8.50
N ASN A 756 -28.49 -20.04 -9.54
CA ASN A 756 -29.10 -21.04 -10.45
C ASN A 756 -28.09 -21.71 -11.39
N ALA A 757 -26.96 -21.09 -11.63
CA ALA A 757 -25.90 -21.62 -12.50
C ALA A 757 -24.88 -22.52 -11.76
N LEU A 758 -24.83 -22.47 -10.44
CA LEU A 758 -23.89 -23.21 -9.61
C LEU A 758 -24.65 -24.14 -8.65
N ASP A 759 -24.20 -25.37 -8.55
CA ASP A 759 -24.64 -26.32 -7.53
C ASP A 759 -23.82 -26.07 -6.23
N ILE A 760 -24.42 -25.33 -5.30
CA ILE A 760 -23.74 -24.83 -4.09
C ILE A 760 -24.05 -25.77 -2.91
N HIS A 761 -22.99 -26.41 -2.39
CA HIS A 761 -23.09 -27.31 -1.25
C HIS A 761 -22.49 -26.68 0.01
N PRO A 762 -23.31 -26.42 1.05
CA PRO A 762 -22.79 -26.09 2.37
C PRO A 762 -22.13 -27.31 3.00
N VAL A 763 -20.95 -27.13 3.57
CA VAL A 763 -20.17 -28.17 4.24
C VAL A 763 -19.73 -27.67 5.62
N ARG A 764 -19.76 -28.56 6.60
CA ARG A 764 -19.31 -28.27 7.95
C ARG A 764 -18.02 -29.00 8.28
N TRP A 765 -17.83 -30.19 7.74
CA TRP A 765 -16.66 -31.03 8.01
C TRP A 765 -15.86 -31.36 6.75
N ILE A 766 -14.57 -31.52 6.91
CA ILE A 766 -13.68 -31.92 5.80
C ILE A 766 -14.09 -33.28 5.22
N ASP A 767 -14.68 -34.15 6.02
CA ASP A 767 -15.15 -35.46 5.57
C ASP A 767 -16.24 -35.32 4.48
N GLU A 768 -17.15 -34.36 4.59
CA GLU A 768 -18.16 -33.99 3.56
C GLU A 768 -17.49 -33.44 2.30
N VAL A 769 -16.44 -32.64 2.47
CA VAL A 769 -15.66 -32.10 1.32
C VAL A 769 -15.01 -33.25 0.56
N LEU A 770 -14.45 -34.23 1.26
CA LEU A 770 -13.83 -35.40 0.62
C LEU A 770 -14.86 -36.24 -0.14
N GLU A 771 -16.05 -36.45 0.43
CA GLU A 771 -17.14 -37.22 -0.20
C GLU A 771 -17.62 -36.56 -1.49
N LEU A 772 -17.81 -35.25 -1.51
CA LEU A 772 -18.35 -34.51 -2.64
C LEU A 772 -17.29 -34.24 -3.74
N ALA A 773 -16.03 -34.08 -3.36
CA ALA A 773 -14.98 -33.63 -4.30
C ALA A 773 -14.11 -34.76 -4.84
N LEU A 774 -13.96 -35.89 -4.16
CA LEU A 774 -13.21 -37.04 -4.68
C LEU A 774 -14.07 -37.86 -5.66
N THR A 775 -13.46 -38.46 -6.65
CA THR A 775 -14.16 -39.34 -7.60
C THR A 775 -14.64 -40.63 -6.97
N LYS A 776 -14.01 -41.07 -5.86
CA LYS A 776 -14.40 -42.19 -5.01
C LYS A 776 -13.83 -41.98 -3.61
N MET A 777 -14.54 -42.45 -2.58
CA MET A 777 -14.01 -42.36 -1.23
C MET A 777 -12.87 -43.38 -1.04
N PRO A 778 -11.82 -43.00 -0.28
CA PRO A 778 -10.78 -43.95 0.14
C PRO A 778 -11.37 -45.12 0.95
N LYS A 779 -10.84 -46.30 0.74
CA LYS A 779 -11.26 -47.48 1.55
C LYS A 779 -10.51 -47.47 2.87
N ASN A 780 -11.24 -47.62 3.97
CA ASN A 780 -10.68 -47.74 5.31
C ASN A 780 -9.69 -48.95 5.34
N ILE A 781 -8.51 -48.76 5.90
CA ILE A 781 -7.68 -49.89 6.24
C ILE A 781 -8.34 -50.54 7.43
N ALA A 782 -9.21 -51.54 7.17
CA ALA A 782 -9.70 -52.42 8.24
C ALA A 782 -8.48 -52.98 8.97
N THR A 783 -8.37 -52.69 10.25
CA THR A 783 -7.39 -53.31 11.16
C THR A 783 -7.49 -54.79 10.96
N LYS A 784 -6.52 -55.40 10.23
CA LYS A 784 -6.32 -56.85 10.27
C LYS A 784 -6.06 -57.13 11.73
N ASP A 785 -6.96 -57.95 12.30
CA ASP A 785 -6.95 -58.45 13.65
C ASP A 785 -5.51 -58.58 14.20
N GLN A 786 -5.11 -57.75 15.11
CA GLN A 786 -4.19 -58.12 16.12
C GLN A 786 -4.91 -59.07 17.06
N LYS A 787 -4.80 -60.37 16.81
CA LYS A 787 -5.12 -61.38 17.81
C LYS A 787 -4.28 -61.03 19.05
N SER A 788 -4.90 -60.38 19.98
CA SER A 788 -4.40 -60.20 21.31
C SER A 788 -4.34 -61.57 22.00
N THR A 789 -3.21 -62.15 22.05
CA THR A 789 -2.89 -63.22 23.01
C THR A 789 -3.05 -62.64 24.42
N PRO A 790 -3.89 -63.19 25.28
CA PRO A 790 -4.04 -62.64 26.63
C PRO A 790 -2.78 -62.93 27.44
N VAL A 791 -2.07 -61.90 27.88
CA VAL A 791 -1.01 -61.98 28.87
C VAL A 791 -1.67 -62.19 30.26
N PRO A 792 -1.30 -63.26 31.03
CA PRO A 792 -1.90 -63.48 32.33
C PRO A 792 -1.44 -62.40 33.33
N LEU A 793 -2.42 -61.73 33.97
CA LEU A 793 -2.23 -60.81 35.08
C LEU A 793 -1.62 -61.58 36.27
N LYS A 794 -0.38 -61.30 36.64
CA LYS A 794 0.16 -61.63 37.96
C LYS A 794 -0.27 -60.56 38.95
N ASN A 795 -0.93 -61.08 40.00
CA ASN A 795 -1.31 -60.35 41.20
C ASN A 795 -0.15 -59.56 41.81
N ALA A 796 -0.30 -58.28 42.05
CA ALA A 796 0.49 -57.56 43.03
C ALA A 796 -0.43 -56.67 43.85
N SER A 797 -0.42 -57.04 45.10
CA SER A 797 -1.15 -56.50 46.24
C SER A 797 -0.86 -55.02 46.55
N THR A 798 -1.87 -54.32 46.88
CA THR A 798 -2.06 -53.26 47.92
C THR A 798 -0.78 -52.56 48.45
N ILE A 799 -0.66 -51.27 48.22
CA ILE A 799 -0.19 -50.30 49.22
C ILE A 799 -0.95 -48.98 49.05
N THR A 800 -1.83 -48.77 49.99
CA THR A 800 -2.46 -47.48 50.30
C THR A 800 -1.44 -46.59 51.00
N LYS A 801 -1.26 -45.34 50.54
CA LYS A 801 -0.87 -44.23 51.40
C LYS A 801 -1.37 -42.90 50.83
N SER A 802 -2.31 -42.36 51.57
CA SER A 802 -2.76 -41.00 51.59
C SER A 802 -1.61 -40.04 51.88
N ILE A 803 -1.53 -38.95 51.17
CA ILE A 803 -1.04 -37.66 51.72
C ILE A 803 -1.81 -36.53 51.08
N THR A 804 -2.56 -35.83 51.90
CA THR A 804 -3.09 -34.49 51.79
C THR A 804 -1.95 -33.45 51.79
N HIS A 805 -1.96 -32.53 50.88
CA HIS A 805 -1.96 -31.07 51.03
C HIS A 805 -2.06 -30.40 49.70
#